data_9c8b34b8f7a95a5697aaffe42987b824
#
_entry.id   9c8b34b8f7a95a5697aaffe42987b824
#
_cell.length_a   1.000
_cell.length_b   1.000
_cell.length_c   1.000
_cell.angle_alpha   90.00
_cell.angle_beta   90.00
_cell.angle_gamma   90.00
#
_symmetry.space_group_name_H-M   'P 1'
#
loop_
_entity.id
_entity.type
_entity.pdbx_description
1 polymer ?
#
loop_
_entity_poly.entity_id
_entity_poly.type
_entity_poly.pdbx_seq_one_letter_code
_entity_poly.pdbx_strand_id
1 'polypeptide(L)'
;MKTLVQAALLAGCATIALPAAAAPMASLDRHGTIVSIEPYAPNIVRVTLALDRALADAPPGEGPNAKADASGWSHTVDAKGDDVFTSSGLSVTVPAQPWPKAPSQMEIYFAPSLPPASVTFSSADGTPLTRMTGWSMSPNEVAGEKTFKVGASFAAPADEHYYGLGQNQEGVLDLRGRTIDCKHYYDAPAGETVCVPFMVTNKGYGILWDNPSETIVSPGLHSSTSWQSNVGERVSFFLIAGKTTDDIYAGYAKLTGATPLPPKAAFGLIQSKARYESQQEMMDIANGYRSRGYPLDVMVLDWFYWTRMGQLDIDRKYFPDPKGMNDQLHAMGLHSIISVWPRFERDSRYFGYLESKGWLLKDKDGKVVDGLPSRSDRAGALIDSTNPDARKWFWGKIRDNIASQGFDWFWLDETEPDLVPDGFFYSIGSGDRYHNLFPLLHTESVAQGSAEDRPDKRNLILCRAAYTGTQRNGCLFWSSDVHSTWEALQRQVPTGLNFTASGLAYWGSDTGGWQDPSGPPPPHALLVDPAGATAMPASYTDYPELFVRWFEYNTFTPTLRIHGERPGTAIWQYGKAAEPILAQYLRLRYALIPYLYALGHETYETGAPFMRGLFMDFPNDPAVANLGDEYMLGKAFLVAPVTSQGQTSRPVYLPAGADWYDYWTNRKYAGGQTVTADAPIDRIPLFVRAGSIVPMGAQVQNTMQKQPLESIHVYPGRDASFTLYDDDGETNAYRKGAGTSTTLHWNEAAHRLDTIGKAKIDPGLVKVIGGN
;
A
#
# COMPACT_ATOMS: atom_id res chain seq x y z
N MET A 1 32.55 -58.45 42.77
CA MET A 1 33.16 -57.83 41.56
C MET A 1 32.05 -57.59 40.59
N LYS A 2 31.51 -56.37 40.57
CA LYS A 2 30.51 -55.93 39.61
C LYS A 2 31.00 -54.65 38.99
N THR A 3 31.28 -54.69 37.71
CA THR A 3 31.78 -53.58 36.89
C THR A 3 30.54 -52.87 36.32
N LEU A 4 30.30 -51.60 36.73
CA LEU A 4 29.31 -50.72 36.13
C LEU A 4 29.92 -50.07 34.86
N VAL A 5 29.25 -50.25 33.73
CA VAL A 5 29.50 -49.50 32.52
C VAL A 5 28.55 -48.30 32.49
N GLN A 6 29.07 -47.11 32.62
CA GLN A 6 28.32 -45.84 32.36
C GLN A 6 28.36 -45.59 30.85
N ALA A 7 27.18 -45.61 30.24
CA ALA A 7 26.99 -45.08 28.87
C ALA A 7 26.69 -43.58 28.95
N ALA A 8 27.61 -42.77 28.44
CA ALA A 8 27.41 -41.36 28.27
C ALA A 8 26.57 -41.10 26.99
N LEU A 9 25.36 -40.57 27.14
CA LEU A 9 24.56 -40.01 26.07
C LEU A 9 25.14 -38.64 25.70
N LEU A 10 25.82 -38.55 24.59
CA LEU A 10 26.14 -37.29 23.91
C LEU A 10 24.87 -36.81 23.21
N ALA A 11 24.15 -35.84 23.80
CA ALA A 11 23.15 -35.07 23.12
C ALA A 11 23.86 -34.11 22.15
N GLY A 12 23.85 -34.42 20.88
CA GLY A 12 24.29 -33.51 19.82
C GLY A 12 23.28 -32.38 19.66
N CYS A 13 23.57 -31.20 20.21
CA CYS A 13 22.94 -29.97 19.80
C CYS A 13 23.34 -29.69 18.34
N ALA A 14 22.45 -29.97 17.40
CA ALA A 14 22.56 -29.44 16.07
C ALA A 14 22.31 -27.93 16.17
N THR A 15 23.37 -27.13 16.24
CA THR A 15 23.30 -25.72 15.98
C THR A 15 22.93 -25.55 14.51
N ILE A 16 21.67 -25.17 14.24
CA ILE A 16 21.28 -24.64 12.95
C ILE A 16 22.06 -23.34 12.83
N ALA A 17 23.14 -23.36 12.05
CA ALA A 17 23.85 -22.14 11.67
C ALA A 17 22.88 -21.33 10.82
N LEU A 18 22.33 -20.27 11.38
CA LEU A 18 21.73 -19.20 10.59
C LEU A 18 22.78 -18.75 9.55
N PRO A 19 22.40 -18.57 8.28
CA PRO A 19 23.35 -18.06 7.30
C PRO A 19 23.91 -16.74 7.83
N ALA A 20 25.23 -16.63 7.91
CA ALA A 20 25.89 -15.42 8.31
C ALA A 20 25.38 -14.28 7.42
N ALA A 21 24.85 -13.21 8.03
CA ALA A 21 24.53 -11.99 7.31
C ALA A 21 25.80 -11.56 6.55
N ALA A 22 25.68 -11.08 5.31
CA ALA A 22 26.82 -10.54 4.59
C ALA A 22 27.39 -9.38 5.42
N ALA A 23 28.71 -9.38 5.62
CA ALA A 23 29.36 -8.29 6.35
C ALA A 23 29.20 -6.99 5.55
N PRO A 24 29.07 -5.81 6.22
CA PRO A 24 29.08 -4.52 5.54
C PRO A 24 30.37 -4.35 4.72
N MET A 25 30.31 -3.54 3.67
CA MET A 25 31.47 -3.22 2.84
C MET A 25 32.56 -2.51 3.67
N ALA A 26 32.15 -1.68 4.60
CA ALA A 26 33.04 -1.04 5.56
C ALA A 26 32.29 -0.64 6.85
N SER A 27 33.02 -0.71 7.98
CA SER A 27 32.59 -0.22 9.28
C SER A 27 33.68 0.69 9.82
N LEU A 28 33.45 2.00 9.71
CA LEU A 28 34.41 3.06 9.98
C LEU A 28 34.24 3.55 11.42
N ASP A 29 35.32 3.56 12.20
CA ASP A 29 35.31 4.23 13.49
C ASP A 29 35.60 5.73 13.29
N ARG A 30 34.68 6.55 13.70
CA ARG A 30 34.75 8.01 13.67
C ARG A 30 34.72 8.54 15.10
N HIS A 31 35.86 8.38 15.81
CA HIS A 31 36.04 8.78 17.20
C HIS A 31 34.98 8.18 18.15
N GLY A 32 34.66 6.89 17.98
CA GLY A 32 33.68 6.17 18.79
C GLY A 32 32.29 6.10 18.22
N THR A 33 32.01 6.84 17.15
CA THR A 33 30.83 6.57 16.29
C THR A 33 31.21 5.59 15.22
N ILE A 34 30.56 4.45 15.19
CA ILE A 34 30.75 3.45 14.11
C ILE A 34 29.77 3.77 12.99
N VAL A 35 30.29 4.00 11.79
CA VAL A 35 29.53 4.21 10.56
C VAL A 35 29.67 3.00 9.69
N SER A 36 28.60 2.24 9.49
CA SER A 36 28.58 1.06 8.62
C SER A 36 27.96 1.42 7.27
N ILE A 37 28.61 1.01 6.18
CA ILE A 37 28.19 1.21 4.80
C ILE A 37 27.94 -0.16 4.17
N GLU A 38 26.70 -0.43 3.80
CA GLU A 38 26.27 -1.73 3.30
C GLU A 38 25.48 -1.56 1.99
N PRO A 39 26.08 -1.82 0.82
CA PRO A 39 25.40 -1.79 -0.47
C PRO A 39 24.42 -2.95 -0.67
N TYR A 40 23.31 -2.68 -1.40
CA TYR A 40 22.30 -3.68 -1.80
C TYR A 40 22.09 -3.75 -3.32
N ALA A 41 22.44 -2.67 -4.01
CA ALA A 41 22.44 -2.57 -5.47
C ALA A 41 23.32 -1.37 -5.86
N PRO A 42 23.62 -1.14 -7.15
CA PRO A 42 24.37 0.04 -7.54
C PRO A 42 23.76 1.38 -7.11
N ASN A 43 22.45 1.43 -6.90
CA ASN A 43 21.73 2.64 -6.49
C ASN A 43 21.10 2.53 -5.09
N ILE A 44 21.45 1.50 -4.31
CA ILE A 44 20.88 1.27 -2.97
C ILE A 44 22.01 1.05 -1.96
N VAL A 45 22.04 1.86 -0.91
CA VAL A 45 22.97 1.71 0.20
C VAL A 45 22.24 1.83 1.53
N ARG A 46 22.60 0.98 2.48
CA ARG A 46 22.24 1.11 3.89
C ARG A 46 23.37 1.83 4.60
N VAL A 47 23.01 2.81 5.43
CA VAL A 47 23.91 3.51 6.34
C VAL A 47 23.43 3.28 7.76
N THR A 48 24.32 2.80 8.62
CA THR A 48 24.02 2.59 10.03
C THR A 48 25.03 3.33 10.89
N LEU A 49 24.53 4.04 11.92
CA LEU A 49 25.34 4.71 12.92
C LEU A 49 24.99 4.13 14.30
N ALA A 50 26.04 3.75 15.05
CA ALA A 50 25.89 3.24 16.40
C ALA A 50 27.14 3.56 17.23
N LEU A 51 27.03 3.42 18.55
CA LEU A 51 28.17 3.52 19.48
C LEU A 51 28.89 2.17 19.67
N ASP A 52 28.31 1.10 19.19
CA ASP A 52 28.83 -0.25 19.27
C ASP A 52 28.91 -0.86 17.86
N ARG A 53 30.03 -1.53 17.56
CA ARG A 53 30.26 -2.13 16.24
C ARG A 53 29.27 -3.26 15.92
N ALA A 54 28.93 -4.09 16.91
CA ALA A 54 28.00 -5.19 16.69
C ALA A 54 26.59 -4.66 16.33
N LEU A 55 26.16 -3.53 16.91
CA LEU A 55 24.93 -2.84 16.56
C LEU A 55 24.99 -2.19 15.18
N ALA A 56 26.14 -1.59 14.83
CA ALA A 56 26.33 -0.97 13.51
C ALA A 56 26.30 -2.04 12.38
N ASP A 57 26.87 -3.19 12.62
CA ASP A 57 27.02 -4.30 11.65
C ASP A 57 25.83 -5.28 11.72
N ALA A 58 24.88 -5.11 12.64
CA ALA A 58 23.71 -5.99 12.75
C ALA A 58 22.80 -5.87 11.52
N PRO A 59 22.13 -6.97 11.11
CA PRO A 59 21.26 -6.98 9.93
C PRO A 59 20.13 -5.94 10.02
N PRO A 60 19.51 -5.58 8.88
CA PRO A 60 18.32 -4.73 8.89
C PRO A 60 17.14 -5.39 9.62
N GLY A 61 16.09 -4.61 9.85
CA GLY A 61 14.81 -5.12 10.36
C GLY A 61 14.07 -6.00 9.36
N GLU A 62 12.82 -6.36 9.69
CA GLU A 62 12.02 -7.33 8.92
C GLU A 62 11.45 -6.79 7.59
N GLY A 63 11.40 -5.47 7.41
CA GLY A 63 10.86 -4.85 6.20
C GLY A 63 11.67 -5.18 4.95
N PRO A 64 12.98 -4.89 4.92
CA PRO A 64 13.88 -5.26 3.84
C PRO A 64 14.00 -6.79 3.70
N ASN A 65 13.97 -7.28 2.44
CA ASN A 65 14.03 -8.71 2.11
C ASN A 65 15.26 -9.07 1.26
N ALA A 66 15.91 -8.08 0.68
CA ALA A 66 17.13 -8.29 -0.12
C ALA A 66 18.34 -8.61 0.77
N LYS A 67 19.31 -9.29 0.19
CA LYS A 67 20.63 -9.47 0.80
C LYS A 67 21.56 -8.36 0.33
N ALA A 68 22.48 -7.96 1.20
CA ALA A 68 23.55 -7.03 0.84
C ALA A 68 24.36 -7.57 -0.34
N ASP A 69 24.67 -6.69 -1.27
CA ASP A 69 25.44 -6.98 -2.50
C ASP A 69 26.34 -5.79 -2.84
N ALA A 70 27.63 -5.93 -2.55
CA ALA A 70 28.65 -4.93 -2.85
C ALA A 70 29.23 -5.06 -4.26
N SER A 71 28.70 -5.97 -5.10
CA SER A 71 29.18 -6.12 -6.48
C SER A 71 28.98 -4.81 -7.26
N GLY A 72 30.04 -4.38 -7.98
CA GLY A 72 30.03 -3.11 -8.70
C GLY A 72 30.26 -1.86 -7.85
N TRP A 73 30.54 -2.01 -6.55
CA TRP A 73 30.97 -0.92 -5.68
C TRP A 73 32.48 -0.91 -5.49
N SER A 74 33.04 0.26 -5.27
CA SER A 74 34.45 0.48 -4.92
C SER A 74 34.54 1.36 -3.68
N HIS A 75 35.57 1.17 -2.86
CA HIS A 75 35.90 2.00 -1.71
C HIS A 75 37.30 2.58 -1.91
N THR A 76 37.42 3.89 -1.76
CA THR A 76 38.70 4.62 -1.85
C THR A 76 38.75 5.65 -0.74
N VAL A 77 39.97 6.10 -0.42
CA VAL A 77 40.18 7.25 0.48
C VAL A 77 40.70 8.40 -0.39
N ASP A 78 40.04 9.56 -0.32
CA ASP A 78 40.41 10.72 -1.11
C ASP A 78 41.60 11.49 -0.51
N ALA A 79 42.03 12.56 -1.19
CA ALA A 79 43.17 13.38 -0.73
C ALA A 79 42.93 14.11 0.59
N LYS A 80 41.68 14.23 1.04
CA LYS A 80 41.30 14.81 2.36
C LYS A 80 41.26 13.76 3.45
N GLY A 81 41.41 12.48 3.09
CA GLY A 81 41.24 11.35 3.98
C GLY A 81 39.79 10.88 4.14
N ASP A 82 38.86 11.40 3.34
CA ASP A 82 37.46 10.99 3.36
C ASP A 82 37.28 9.61 2.70
N ASP A 83 36.47 8.76 3.31
CA ASP A 83 36.10 7.47 2.70
C ASP A 83 35.01 7.68 1.66
N VAL A 84 35.30 7.25 0.42
CA VAL A 84 34.41 7.43 -0.73
C VAL A 84 34.03 6.06 -1.28
N PHE A 85 32.75 5.77 -1.31
CA PHE A 85 32.14 4.55 -1.83
C PHE A 85 31.41 4.90 -3.14
N THR A 86 31.74 4.25 -4.23
CA THR A 86 31.16 4.56 -5.55
C THR A 86 30.68 3.33 -6.30
N SER A 87 29.61 3.49 -7.03
CA SER A 87 29.02 2.54 -7.97
C SER A 87 28.62 3.22 -9.27
N SER A 88 27.97 2.49 -10.18
CA SER A 88 27.36 3.07 -11.39
C SER A 88 26.10 3.89 -11.13
N GLY A 89 25.53 3.86 -9.93
CA GLY A 89 24.28 4.56 -9.57
C GLY A 89 24.41 5.58 -8.45
N LEU A 90 25.40 5.46 -7.58
CA LEU A 90 25.47 6.23 -6.35
C LEU A 90 26.92 6.43 -5.87
N SER A 91 27.17 7.58 -5.26
CA SER A 91 28.39 7.88 -4.51
C SER A 91 28.05 8.28 -3.09
N VAL A 92 28.76 7.71 -2.11
CA VAL A 92 28.62 8.00 -0.69
C VAL A 92 29.95 8.44 -0.14
N THR A 93 30.01 9.59 0.51
CA THR A 93 31.24 10.12 1.14
C THR A 93 31.03 10.21 2.64
N VAL A 94 31.91 9.55 3.39
CA VAL A 94 31.99 9.61 4.84
C VAL A 94 33.26 10.40 5.19
N PRO A 95 33.16 11.66 5.64
CA PRO A 95 34.33 12.50 5.88
C PRO A 95 35.19 11.95 7.03
N ALA A 96 36.50 12.14 6.89
CA ALA A 96 37.48 11.83 7.96
C ALA A 96 37.31 12.79 9.14
N GLN A 97 36.99 14.05 8.88
CA GLN A 97 36.87 15.12 9.85
C GLN A 97 35.75 16.11 9.47
N PRO A 98 35.11 16.83 10.37
CA PRO A 98 35.22 16.69 11.84
C PRO A 98 34.19 15.70 12.40
N TRP A 99 34.68 14.70 13.13
CA TRP A 99 33.85 13.85 13.98
C TRP A 99 34.28 14.09 15.43
N PRO A 100 33.54 14.83 16.23
CA PRO A 100 33.84 14.96 17.64
C PRO A 100 33.82 13.58 18.31
N LYS A 101 34.57 13.43 19.40
CA LYS A 101 34.57 12.18 20.16
C LYS A 101 33.14 11.84 20.59
N ALA A 102 32.66 10.68 20.21
CA ALA A 102 31.38 10.19 20.68
C ALA A 102 31.43 10.03 22.21
N PRO A 103 30.39 10.47 22.92
CA PRO A 103 30.28 10.19 24.34
C PRO A 103 30.12 8.69 24.56
N SER A 104 30.59 8.20 25.70
CA SER A 104 30.24 6.85 26.15
C SER A 104 28.73 6.75 26.41
N GLN A 105 28.19 5.54 26.42
CA GLN A 105 26.77 5.32 26.78
C GLN A 105 26.43 5.98 28.15
N MET A 106 27.36 6.00 29.09
CA MET A 106 27.16 6.64 30.39
C MET A 106 27.08 8.18 30.26
N GLU A 107 27.91 8.79 29.43
CA GLU A 107 27.91 10.23 29.19
C GLU A 107 26.65 10.72 28.46
N ILE A 108 26.05 9.90 27.61
CA ILE A 108 24.79 10.21 26.92
C ILE A 108 23.64 10.41 27.93
N TYR A 109 23.63 9.69 29.05
CA TYR A 109 22.63 9.90 30.10
C TYR A 109 22.70 11.29 30.75
N PHE A 110 23.83 11.96 30.67
CA PHE A 110 24.05 13.27 31.28
C PHE A 110 24.15 14.42 30.26
N ALA A 111 24.44 14.11 28.99
CA ALA A 111 24.58 15.08 27.91
C ALA A 111 23.99 14.56 26.59
N PRO A 112 22.69 14.73 26.35
CA PRO A 112 21.97 14.04 25.29
C PRO A 112 22.22 14.53 23.86
N SER A 113 23.19 15.40 23.61
CA SER A 113 23.50 15.84 22.24
C SER A 113 24.72 15.12 21.67
N LEU A 114 24.51 14.32 20.64
CA LEU A 114 25.61 13.79 19.86
C LEU A 114 26.15 14.83 18.87
N PRO A 115 27.42 14.70 18.50
CA PRO A 115 28.03 15.64 17.57
C PRO A 115 27.45 15.53 16.16
N PRO A 116 27.52 16.61 15.36
CA PRO A 116 27.06 16.55 13.96
C PRO A 116 27.87 15.50 13.19
N ALA A 117 27.14 14.58 12.56
CA ALA A 117 27.68 13.64 11.59
C ALA A 117 27.32 14.12 10.18
N SER A 118 28.20 13.93 9.23
CA SER A 118 27.94 14.33 7.86
C SER A 118 28.27 13.17 6.91
N VAL A 119 27.24 12.58 6.31
CA VAL A 119 27.41 11.62 5.23
C VAL A 119 26.75 12.23 3.99
N THR A 120 27.48 12.34 2.89
CA THR A 120 27.03 12.98 1.67
C THR A 120 26.68 11.94 0.62
N PHE A 121 25.58 12.13 -0.09
CA PHE A 121 25.11 11.29 -1.15
C PHE A 121 25.02 12.07 -2.45
N SER A 122 25.55 11.51 -3.52
CA SER A 122 25.47 12.06 -4.88
C SER A 122 25.15 10.94 -5.87
N SER A 123 24.49 11.26 -6.96
CA SER A 123 24.36 10.35 -8.08
C SER A 123 25.73 10.03 -8.70
N ALA A 124 25.80 9.02 -9.56
CA ALA A 124 27.06 8.58 -10.18
C ALA A 124 27.72 9.67 -11.05
N ASP A 125 26.95 10.64 -11.57
CA ASP A 125 27.45 11.79 -12.33
C ASP A 125 27.92 12.96 -11.45
N GLY A 126 27.84 12.78 -10.11
CA GLY A 126 28.27 13.77 -9.12
C GLY A 126 27.18 14.79 -8.73
N THR A 127 25.95 14.68 -9.24
CA THR A 127 24.84 15.55 -8.83
C THR A 127 24.52 15.30 -7.34
N PRO A 128 24.54 16.32 -6.47
CA PRO A 128 24.18 16.16 -5.06
C PRO A 128 22.73 15.70 -4.91
N LEU A 129 22.51 14.65 -4.10
CA LEU A 129 21.18 14.17 -3.73
C LEU A 129 20.78 14.73 -2.37
N THR A 130 21.49 14.36 -1.32
CA THR A 130 21.26 14.87 0.03
C THR A 130 22.50 14.71 0.90
N ARG A 131 22.45 15.27 2.11
CA ARG A 131 23.49 15.14 3.11
C ARG A 131 22.87 14.94 4.48
N MET A 132 23.24 13.88 5.16
CA MET A 132 22.96 13.74 6.59
C MET A 132 23.73 14.81 7.36
N THR A 133 23.06 15.61 8.17
CA THR A 133 23.63 16.77 8.88
C THR A 133 23.86 16.51 10.34
N GLY A 134 23.34 15.39 10.87
CA GLY A 134 23.51 15.00 12.26
C GLY A 134 22.74 13.73 12.58
N TRP A 135 23.05 13.17 13.75
CA TRP A 135 22.27 12.11 14.36
C TRP A 135 22.12 12.37 15.85
N SER A 136 21.16 11.72 16.49
CA SER A 136 20.88 11.90 17.90
C SER A 136 20.58 10.57 18.58
N MET A 137 20.92 10.51 19.86
CA MET A 137 20.62 9.40 20.74
C MET A 137 20.40 9.97 22.14
N SER A 138 19.22 9.72 22.72
CA SER A 138 18.91 10.18 24.08
C SER A 138 18.27 9.05 24.89
N PRO A 139 18.60 8.94 26.18
CA PRO A 139 18.05 7.89 27.03
C PRO A 139 16.54 7.88 27.02
N ASN A 140 15.97 6.69 26.96
CA ASN A 140 14.53 6.45 27.04
C ASN A 140 14.27 5.16 27.85
N GLU A 141 13.09 5.06 28.41
CA GLU A 141 12.63 3.86 29.09
C GLU A 141 11.18 3.61 28.66
N VAL A 142 10.91 2.44 28.07
CA VAL A 142 9.58 2.02 27.63
C VAL A 142 9.27 0.63 28.18
N ALA A 143 8.10 0.45 28.76
CA ALA A 143 7.66 -0.82 29.32
C ALA A 143 8.69 -1.47 30.31
N GLY A 144 9.55 -0.65 30.97
CA GLY A 144 10.64 -1.09 31.84
C GLY A 144 11.93 -1.50 31.12
N GLU A 145 11.98 -1.38 29.78
CA GLU A 145 13.16 -1.57 28.93
C GLU A 145 13.95 -0.26 28.85
N LYS A 146 15.23 -0.28 29.24
CA LYS A 146 16.15 0.85 29.04
C LYS A 146 16.64 0.85 27.60
N THR A 147 16.36 1.91 26.89
CA THR A 147 16.65 2.08 25.47
C THR A 147 16.99 3.54 25.16
N PHE A 148 16.95 3.95 23.90
CA PHE A 148 17.18 5.31 23.48
C PHE A 148 16.10 5.77 22.49
N LYS A 149 15.82 7.07 22.47
CA LYS A 149 15.28 7.73 21.29
C LYS A 149 16.43 7.95 20.33
N VAL A 150 16.26 7.55 19.09
CA VAL A 150 17.31 7.65 18.06
C VAL A 150 16.80 8.45 16.87
N GLY A 151 17.66 9.27 16.27
CA GLY A 151 17.24 10.08 15.14
C GLY A 151 18.38 10.52 14.24
N ALA A 152 18.02 10.95 13.02
CA ALA A 152 18.93 11.59 12.09
C ALA A 152 18.28 12.81 11.45
N SER A 153 19.13 13.74 11.01
CA SER A 153 18.72 14.94 10.28
C SER A 153 19.42 15.01 8.92
N PHE A 154 18.71 15.50 7.93
CA PHE A 154 19.19 15.67 6.57
C PHE A 154 19.00 17.11 6.12
N ALA A 155 19.86 17.59 5.22
CA ALA A 155 19.68 18.89 4.58
C ALA A 155 18.39 18.91 3.77
N ALA A 156 17.64 20.01 3.82
CA ALA A 156 16.37 20.18 3.14
C ALA A 156 16.34 21.52 2.36
N PRO A 157 16.90 21.58 1.15
CA PRO A 157 16.82 22.75 0.28
C PRO A 157 15.39 23.25 0.10
N ALA A 158 15.20 24.55 -0.13
CA ALA A 158 13.88 25.17 -0.16
C ALA A 158 12.96 24.63 -1.28
N ASP A 159 13.56 24.10 -2.36
CA ASP A 159 12.92 23.55 -3.54
C ASP A 159 12.80 22.01 -3.51
N GLU A 160 13.01 21.41 -2.35
CA GLU A 160 12.82 19.97 -2.15
C GLU A 160 11.42 19.68 -1.63
N HIS A 161 10.74 18.71 -2.24
CA HIS A 161 9.38 18.26 -1.90
C HIS A 161 9.41 16.80 -1.48
N TYR A 162 8.49 16.41 -0.60
CA TYR A 162 8.50 15.13 0.09
C TYR A 162 7.15 14.43 0.01
N TYR A 163 7.16 13.14 -0.34
CA TYR A 163 5.95 12.34 -0.57
C TYR A 163 6.09 10.96 0.08
N GLY A 164 4.98 10.36 0.49
CA GLY A 164 4.98 9.03 1.06
C GLY A 164 4.64 8.98 2.54
N LEU A 165 5.37 8.20 3.32
CA LEU A 165 5.15 7.93 4.75
C LEU A 165 3.84 7.21 5.08
N GLY A 166 3.26 6.50 4.08
CA GLY A 166 2.04 5.74 4.25
C GLY A 166 0.78 6.59 4.12
N GLN A 167 -0.26 6.20 4.83
CA GLN A 167 -1.54 6.89 4.90
C GLN A 167 -1.54 7.82 6.11
N ASN A 168 -1.66 9.12 5.87
CA ASN A 168 -1.67 10.13 6.92
C ASN A 168 -2.88 11.06 6.80
N GLN A 169 -3.17 11.81 7.87
CA GLN A 169 -4.37 12.66 7.97
C GLN A 169 -4.13 14.11 7.53
N GLU A 170 -2.96 14.43 6.99
CA GLU A 170 -2.58 15.81 6.65
C GLU A 170 -3.45 16.44 5.55
N GLY A 171 -4.05 15.62 4.67
CA GLY A 171 -4.89 16.09 3.58
C GLY A 171 -4.14 16.89 2.50
N VAL A 172 -2.83 16.72 2.42
CA VAL A 172 -1.93 17.35 1.43
C VAL A 172 -1.02 16.31 0.78
N LEU A 173 -0.56 16.58 -0.42
CA LEU A 173 0.35 15.70 -1.13
C LEU A 173 1.81 15.93 -0.70
N ASP A 174 2.30 17.18 -0.76
CA ASP A 174 3.64 17.51 -0.31
C ASP A 174 3.69 17.65 1.22
N LEU A 175 4.49 16.82 1.85
CA LEU A 175 4.64 16.77 3.30
C LEU A 175 5.64 17.79 3.84
N ARG A 176 6.22 18.65 3.00
CA ARG A 176 7.16 19.68 3.42
C ARG A 176 6.57 20.58 4.51
N GLY A 177 7.33 20.77 5.61
CA GLY A 177 6.92 21.61 6.72
C GLY A 177 5.89 20.99 7.66
N ARG A 178 5.49 19.71 7.43
CA ARG A 178 4.61 18.96 8.31
C ARG A 178 5.41 18.22 9.38
N THR A 179 4.71 17.71 10.36
CA THR A 179 5.23 16.75 11.34
C THR A 179 4.34 15.55 11.31
N ILE A 180 4.85 14.43 10.82
CA ILE A 180 4.10 13.19 10.64
C ILE A 180 4.45 12.25 11.80
N ASP A 181 3.43 11.81 12.50
CA ASP A 181 3.55 10.70 13.44
C ASP A 181 3.41 9.39 12.66
N CYS A 182 4.54 8.72 12.43
CA CYS A 182 4.59 7.45 11.74
C CYS A 182 4.35 6.31 12.74
N LYS A 183 3.09 6.15 13.10
CA LYS A 183 2.54 5.09 13.96
C LYS A 183 1.21 4.64 13.38
N HIS A 184 0.89 3.35 13.51
CA HIS A 184 -0.46 2.88 13.17
C HIS A 184 -1.42 3.28 14.29
N TYR A 185 -2.53 3.90 13.92
CA TYR A 185 -3.65 4.10 14.83
C TYR A 185 -4.96 4.29 14.07
N TYR A 186 -6.01 3.75 14.65
CA TYR A 186 -7.38 3.91 14.22
C TYR A 186 -7.96 5.19 14.84
N ASP A 187 -8.87 5.83 14.19
CA ASP A 187 -9.62 7.00 14.62
C ASP A 187 -9.29 8.27 13.83
N ALA A 188 -9.67 8.25 12.58
CA ALA A 188 -9.57 9.46 11.79
C ALA A 188 -10.74 9.59 10.82
N PRO A 189 -11.31 10.80 10.65
CA PRO A 189 -12.46 11.01 9.77
C PRO A 189 -12.23 10.63 8.31
N ALA A 190 -10.98 10.65 7.86
CA ALA A 190 -10.61 10.35 6.49
C ALA A 190 -9.87 9.00 6.34
N GLY A 191 -10.00 8.12 7.32
CA GLY A 191 -9.39 6.80 7.35
C GLY A 191 -8.38 6.64 8.46
N GLU A 192 -7.71 5.51 8.48
CA GLU A 192 -6.69 5.15 9.46
C GLU A 192 -5.34 5.80 9.14
N THR A 193 -4.53 6.03 10.16
CA THR A 193 -3.11 6.36 9.96
C THR A 193 -2.31 5.06 9.85
N VAL A 194 -1.64 4.88 8.71
CA VAL A 194 -0.80 3.71 8.41
C VAL A 194 0.62 4.18 8.17
N CYS A 195 1.55 3.78 9.01
CA CYS A 195 2.96 4.12 8.86
C CYS A 195 3.67 3.19 7.89
N VAL A 196 4.21 3.75 6.82
CA VAL A 196 5.22 3.12 5.97
C VAL A 196 6.42 4.06 5.92
N PRO A 197 7.53 3.78 6.63
CA PRO A 197 8.61 4.72 6.82
C PRO A 197 9.51 4.85 5.57
N PHE A 198 8.88 5.04 4.42
CA PHE A 198 9.51 5.30 3.13
C PHE A 198 9.01 6.62 2.55
N MET A 199 9.95 7.50 2.27
CA MET A 199 9.73 8.86 1.75
C MET A 199 10.50 9.07 0.46
N VAL A 200 9.84 9.57 -0.57
CA VAL A 200 10.41 9.88 -1.88
C VAL A 200 10.50 11.39 -2.04
N THR A 201 11.52 11.87 -2.74
CA THR A 201 11.73 13.30 -3.01
C THR A 201 11.75 13.62 -4.50
N ASN A 202 11.56 14.90 -4.84
CA ASN A 202 11.77 15.40 -6.19
C ASN A 202 13.27 15.57 -6.54
N LYS A 203 14.19 15.22 -5.63
CA LYS A 203 15.65 15.34 -5.83
C LYS A 203 16.30 14.03 -6.33
N GLY A 204 15.50 13.02 -6.73
CA GLY A 204 16.01 11.78 -7.30
C GLY A 204 16.50 10.78 -6.26
N TYR A 205 15.95 10.81 -5.05
CA TYR A 205 16.19 9.78 -4.04
C TYR A 205 14.97 9.51 -3.17
N GLY A 206 14.97 8.34 -2.53
CA GLY A 206 14.07 7.99 -1.44
C GLY A 206 14.86 7.53 -0.21
N ILE A 207 14.30 7.75 0.97
CA ILE A 207 14.82 7.25 2.25
C ILE A 207 13.83 6.24 2.81
N LEU A 208 14.30 5.02 3.08
CA LEU A 208 13.62 4.03 3.88
C LEU A 208 14.26 3.99 5.27
N TRP A 209 13.50 4.34 6.29
CA TRP A 209 13.93 4.33 7.67
C TRP A 209 13.74 2.93 8.27
N ASP A 210 14.81 2.34 8.78
CA ASP A 210 14.86 0.96 9.26
C ASP A 210 14.66 0.89 10.79
N ASN A 211 13.48 1.30 11.24
CA ASN A 211 13.07 1.21 12.64
C ASN A 211 11.54 1.06 12.74
N PRO A 212 11.01 -0.02 13.37
CA PRO A 212 9.58 -0.28 13.45
C PRO A 212 8.86 0.37 14.61
N SER A 213 9.54 1.12 15.48
CA SER A 213 8.88 1.86 16.56
C SER A 213 8.21 3.12 16.01
N GLU A 214 7.32 3.71 16.80
CA GLU A 214 6.78 5.04 16.52
C GLU A 214 7.91 6.02 16.17
N THR A 215 7.75 6.72 15.04
CA THR A 215 8.78 7.60 14.49
C THR A 215 8.17 8.92 14.06
N ILE A 216 8.62 10.01 14.67
CA ILE A 216 8.25 11.35 14.25
C ILE A 216 9.13 11.75 13.06
N VAL A 217 8.50 12.12 11.96
CA VAL A 217 9.16 12.58 10.72
C VAL A 217 8.76 14.03 10.46
N SER A 218 9.73 14.92 10.29
CA SER A 218 9.47 16.34 9.97
C SER A 218 10.19 16.73 8.69
N PRO A 219 9.59 16.51 7.51
CA PRO A 219 10.20 16.78 6.22
C PRO A 219 10.31 18.27 5.96
N GLY A 220 11.52 18.77 5.71
CA GLY A 220 11.79 20.15 5.32
C GLY A 220 11.38 21.21 6.34
N LEU A 221 11.17 20.85 7.61
CA LEU A 221 10.86 21.78 8.68
C LEU A 221 12.13 22.56 9.07
N HIS A 222 12.07 23.88 9.06
CA HIS A 222 13.22 24.75 9.35
C HIS A 222 14.49 24.42 8.53
N SER A 223 14.34 24.10 7.25
CA SER A 223 15.42 23.72 6.33
C SER A 223 16.15 22.42 6.68
N SER A 224 15.52 21.56 7.48
CA SER A 224 16.00 20.24 7.86
C SER A 224 14.89 19.21 7.71
N THR A 225 15.24 17.99 7.28
CA THR A 225 14.36 16.83 7.37
C THR A 225 14.85 15.96 8.51
N SER A 226 14.02 15.72 9.52
CA SER A 226 14.38 14.92 10.69
C SER A 226 13.52 13.69 10.84
N TRP A 227 14.15 12.62 11.31
CA TRP A 227 13.54 11.35 11.72
C TRP A 227 13.90 11.07 13.15
N GLN A 228 12.93 10.76 14.01
CA GLN A 228 13.15 10.45 15.41
C GLN A 228 12.26 9.29 15.86
N SER A 229 12.87 8.15 16.12
CA SER A 229 12.22 6.96 16.66
C SER A 229 12.24 6.93 18.17
N ASN A 230 11.15 6.47 18.78
CA ASN A 230 11.01 6.41 20.23
C ASN A 230 11.86 5.30 20.87
N VAL A 231 12.18 4.23 20.13
CA VAL A 231 12.94 3.08 20.65
C VAL A 231 14.00 2.64 19.64
N GLY A 232 15.26 2.58 20.08
CA GLY A 232 16.36 2.06 19.25
C GLY A 232 17.72 2.16 19.93
N GLU A 233 18.71 1.44 19.42
CA GLU A 233 20.12 1.49 19.84
C GLU A 233 21.05 1.92 18.70
N ARG A 234 20.49 2.17 17.51
CA ARG A 234 21.20 2.62 16.31
C ARG A 234 20.29 3.47 15.45
N VAL A 235 20.89 4.32 14.63
CA VAL A 235 20.24 4.91 13.46
C VAL A 235 20.55 4.01 12.26
N SER A 236 19.53 3.58 11.52
CA SER A 236 19.68 2.78 10.32
C SER A 236 18.67 3.24 9.27
N PHE A 237 19.14 3.47 8.04
CA PHE A 237 18.29 3.84 6.93
C PHE A 237 18.90 3.39 5.59
N PHE A 238 18.04 3.20 4.60
CA PHE A 238 18.45 2.98 3.22
C PHE A 238 18.24 4.25 2.43
N LEU A 239 19.21 4.58 1.56
CA LEU A 239 19.03 5.56 0.52
C LEU A 239 18.96 4.85 -0.82
N ILE A 240 17.90 5.16 -1.59
CA ILE A 240 17.64 4.61 -2.92
C ILE A 240 17.70 5.78 -3.89
N ALA A 241 18.67 5.79 -4.80
CA ALA A 241 18.80 6.80 -5.82
C ALA A 241 18.10 6.39 -7.13
N GLY A 242 17.59 7.35 -7.89
CA GLY A 242 17.00 7.13 -9.20
C GLY A 242 17.03 8.36 -10.08
N LYS A 243 17.18 8.19 -11.40
CA LYS A 243 17.06 9.28 -12.35
C LYS A 243 15.60 9.71 -12.54
N THR A 244 14.71 8.77 -12.34
CA THR A 244 13.26 8.95 -12.34
C THR A 244 12.69 8.41 -11.04
N THR A 245 11.47 8.79 -10.71
CA THR A 245 10.73 8.20 -9.57
C THR A 245 10.51 6.70 -9.77
N ASP A 246 10.31 6.25 -11.00
CA ASP A 246 10.16 4.82 -11.32
C ASP A 246 11.42 4.01 -10.96
N ASP A 247 12.64 4.59 -11.16
CA ASP A 247 13.89 3.94 -10.73
C ASP A 247 13.98 3.78 -9.21
N ILE A 248 13.45 4.75 -8.46
CA ILE A 248 13.39 4.69 -6.98
C ILE A 248 12.45 3.56 -6.54
N TYR A 249 11.28 3.43 -7.17
CA TYR A 249 10.33 2.34 -6.87
C TYR A 249 10.88 0.97 -7.26
N ALA A 250 11.60 0.87 -8.38
CA ALA A 250 12.30 -0.36 -8.75
C ALA A 250 13.35 -0.75 -7.70
N GLY A 251 14.08 0.23 -7.17
CA GLY A 251 14.99 0.04 -6.04
C GLY A 251 14.27 -0.40 -4.77
N TYR A 252 13.14 0.23 -4.43
CA TYR A 252 12.32 -0.15 -3.28
C TYR A 252 11.80 -1.60 -3.41
N ALA A 253 11.23 -1.96 -4.56
CA ALA A 253 10.75 -3.32 -4.82
C ALA A 253 11.88 -4.37 -4.78
N LYS A 254 13.07 -4.03 -5.29
CA LYS A 254 14.27 -4.88 -5.17
C LYS A 254 14.67 -5.09 -3.71
N LEU A 255 14.60 -4.05 -2.90
CA LEU A 255 14.99 -4.08 -1.49
C LEU A 255 13.97 -4.82 -0.61
N THR A 256 12.67 -4.59 -0.82
CA THR A 256 11.60 -5.02 0.08
C THR A 256 10.74 -6.17 -0.45
N GLY A 257 10.97 -6.58 -1.69
CA GLY A 257 10.20 -7.59 -2.40
C GLY A 257 9.21 -6.99 -3.41
N ALA A 258 9.09 -7.61 -4.57
CA ALA A 258 8.17 -7.19 -5.62
C ALA A 258 6.71 -7.32 -5.18
N THR A 259 5.87 -6.41 -5.65
CA THR A 259 4.41 -6.51 -5.54
C THR A 259 3.91 -7.61 -6.50
N PRO A 260 3.26 -8.69 -6.04
CA PRO A 260 2.74 -9.71 -6.95
C PRO A 260 1.64 -9.14 -7.85
N LEU A 261 1.53 -9.68 -9.08
CA LEU A 261 0.36 -9.41 -9.91
C LEU A 261 -0.87 -10.08 -9.28
N PRO A 262 -1.91 -9.32 -8.87
CA PRO A 262 -3.09 -9.90 -8.25
C PRO A 262 -3.93 -10.70 -9.27
N PRO A 263 -4.91 -11.50 -8.82
CA PRO A 263 -5.91 -12.06 -9.71
C PRO A 263 -6.59 -10.97 -10.53
N LYS A 264 -6.95 -11.25 -11.78
CA LYS A 264 -7.58 -10.25 -12.66
C LYS A 264 -8.90 -9.70 -12.08
N ALA A 265 -9.60 -10.51 -11.28
CA ALA A 265 -10.80 -10.12 -10.53
C ALA A 265 -10.59 -8.91 -9.58
N ALA A 266 -9.38 -8.69 -9.12
CA ALA A 266 -9.04 -7.53 -8.27
C ALA A 266 -9.21 -6.17 -8.98
N PHE A 267 -9.20 -6.16 -10.31
CA PHE A 267 -9.39 -4.95 -11.13
C PHE A 267 -10.85 -4.68 -11.46
N GLY A 268 -11.76 -5.64 -11.24
CA GLY A 268 -13.20 -5.49 -11.35
C GLY A 268 -13.85 -4.87 -10.11
N LEU A 269 -15.16 -5.09 -9.96
CA LEU A 269 -15.90 -4.62 -8.78
C LEU A 269 -15.80 -5.62 -7.63
N ILE A 270 -15.44 -5.11 -6.45
CA ILE A 270 -15.51 -5.80 -5.17
C ILE A 270 -16.73 -5.28 -4.41
N GLN A 271 -17.78 -6.11 -4.30
CA GLN A 271 -19.03 -5.77 -3.62
C GLN A 271 -19.03 -6.29 -2.18
N SER A 272 -19.24 -5.39 -1.24
CA SER A 272 -19.25 -5.65 0.19
C SER A 272 -20.34 -4.86 0.90
N LYS A 273 -20.61 -5.22 2.16
CA LYS A 273 -21.47 -4.52 3.11
C LYS A 273 -21.01 -4.85 4.53
N ALA A 274 -21.10 -3.93 5.45
CA ALA A 274 -20.89 -4.14 6.89
C ALA A 274 -22.26 -4.18 7.60
N ARG A 275 -23.01 -5.31 7.54
CA ARG A 275 -22.66 -6.63 6.95
C ARG A 275 -23.83 -7.23 6.20
N TYR A 276 -23.61 -8.29 5.42
CA TYR A 276 -24.71 -9.18 5.01
C TYR A 276 -25.12 -10.04 6.21
N GLU A 277 -26.39 -9.99 6.56
CA GLU A 277 -26.90 -10.66 7.76
C GLU A 277 -27.26 -12.14 7.53
N SER A 278 -27.32 -12.56 6.27
CA SER A 278 -27.63 -13.95 5.90
C SER A 278 -27.02 -14.35 4.57
N GLN A 279 -26.89 -15.66 4.38
CA GLN A 279 -26.52 -16.27 3.09
C GLN A 279 -27.50 -15.84 1.99
N GLN A 280 -28.80 -15.74 2.28
CA GLN A 280 -29.81 -15.34 1.30
C GLN A 280 -29.58 -13.89 0.84
N GLU A 281 -29.35 -12.95 1.75
CA GLU A 281 -29.06 -11.54 1.39
C GLU A 281 -27.86 -11.43 0.47
N MET A 282 -26.76 -12.12 0.80
CA MET A 282 -25.54 -12.11 -0.02
C MET A 282 -25.82 -12.66 -1.43
N MET A 283 -26.58 -13.75 -1.54
CA MET A 283 -26.96 -14.34 -2.82
C MET A 283 -27.94 -13.47 -3.60
N ASP A 284 -28.86 -12.77 -2.94
CA ASP A 284 -29.80 -11.85 -3.57
C ASP A 284 -29.08 -10.67 -4.24
N ILE A 285 -28.02 -10.14 -3.59
CA ILE A 285 -27.18 -9.11 -4.18
C ILE A 285 -26.41 -9.64 -5.40
N ALA A 286 -25.79 -10.83 -5.31
CA ALA A 286 -25.08 -11.44 -6.44
C ALA A 286 -26.03 -11.67 -7.64
N ASN A 287 -27.21 -12.24 -7.40
CA ASN A 287 -28.25 -12.44 -8.39
C ASN A 287 -28.78 -11.10 -8.95
N GLY A 288 -28.84 -10.06 -8.09
CA GLY A 288 -29.25 -8.71 -8.47
C GLY A 288 -28.33 -8.08 -9.52
N TYR A 289 -27.01 -8.23 -9.38
CA TYR A 289 -26.03 -7.81 -10.39
C TYR A 289 -26.21 -8.57 -11.70
N ARG A 290 -26.30 -9.90 -11.64
CA ARG A 290 -26.45 -10.75 -12.84
C ARG A 290 -27.76 -10.49 -13.59
N SER A 291 -28.88 -10.35 -12.88
CA SER A 291 -30.20 -10.13 -13.51
C SER A 291 -30.33 -8.75 -14.17
N ARG A 292 -29.56 -7.76 -13.73
CA ARG A 292 -29.50 -6.42 -14.32
C ARG A 292 -28.43 -6.28 -15.40
N GLY A 293 -27.62 -7.32 -15.62
CA GLY A 293 -26.50 -7.27 -16.56
C GLY A 293 -25.40 -6.32 -16.11
N TYR A 294 -25.24 -6.12 -14.80
CA TYR A 294 -24.14 -5.37 -14.23
C TYR A 294 -22.96 -6.28 -13.94
N PRO A 295 -21.74 -5.90 -14.37
CA PRO A 295 -20.57 -6.70 -14.10
C PRO A 295 -20.20 -6.69 -12.60
N LEU A 296 -19.67 -7.83 -12.14
CA LEU A 296 -19.22 -8.06 -10.78
C LEU A 296 -18.20 -9.19 -10.76
N ASP A 297 -17.14 -9.07 -9.95
CA ASP A 297 -16.13 -10.11 -9.81
C ASP A 297 -16.07 -10.73 -8.41
N VAL A 298 -16.26 -9.94 -7.36
CA VAL A 298 -16.00 -10.40 -6.00
C VAL A 298 -17.14 -10.03 -5.06
N MET A 299 -17.61 -11.02 -4.29
CA MET A 299 -18.51 -10.83 -3.14
C MET A 299 -17.72 -10.96 -1.85
N VAL A 300 -17.94 -10.08 -0.89
CA VAL A 300 -17.22 -10.07 0.39
C VAL A 300 -18.19 -10.35 1.54
N LEU A 301 -17.86 -11.34 2.36
CA LEU A 301 -18.54 -11.62 3.62
C LEU A 301 -17.76 -10.99 4.77
N ASP A 302 -18.35 -9.99 5.38
CA ASP A 302 -17.78 -9.24 6.50
C ASP A 302 -18.15 -9.88 7.85
N TRP A 303 -17.64 -9.31 8.92
CA TRP A 303 -17.68 -9.74 10.31
C TRP A 303 -19.08 -10.20 10.81
N PHE A 304 -19.14 -10.76 12.05
CA PHE A 304 -20.34 -11.37 12.65
C PHE A 304 -20.97 -12.54 11.88
N TYR A 305 -20.27 -13.12 10.90
CA TYR A 305 -20.67 -14.41 10.33
C TYR A 305 -20.35 -15.59 11.24
N TRP A 306 -19.50 -15.38 12.24
CA TRP A 306 -19.05 -16.39 13.22
C TRP A 306 -20.03 -16.53 14.37
N THR A 307 -19.96 -17.68 15.05
CA THR A 307 -20.73 -17.89 16.30
C THR A 307 -20.20 -17.03 17.45
N ARG A 308 -18.88 -16.71 17.41
CA ARG A 308 -18.16 -15.90 18.37
C ARG A 308 -16.82 -15.44 17.77
N MET A 309 -16.36 -14.24 18.11
CA MET A 309 -15.07 -13.74 17.67
C MET A 309 -13.92 -14.64 18.14
N GLY A 310 -13.05 -15.04 17.21
CA GLY A 310 -11.95 -15.98 17.48
C GLY A 310 -12.33 -17.46 17.46
N GLN A 311 -13.60 -17.82 17.17
CA GLN A 311 -13.97 -19.21 16.91
C GLN A 311 -13.44 -19.72 15.58
N LEU A 312 -13.20 -18.82 14.63
CA LEU A 312 -12.82 -19.13 13.24
C LEU A 312 -13.78 -20.21 12.66
N ASP A 313 -15.07 -19.97 12.80
CA ASP A 313 -16.16 -20.79 12.31
C ASP A 313 -17.20 -19.93 11.57
N ILE A 314 -18.22 -20.56 10.99
CA ILE A 314 -19.33 -19.88 10.30
C ILE A 314 -20.63 -20.29 10.99
N ASP A 315 -21.42 -19.31 11.45
CA ASP A 315 -22.71 -19.55 12.10
C ASP A 315 -23.73 -20.10 11.09
N ARG A 316 -24.01 -21.39 11.22
CA ARG A 316 -24.95 -22.13 10.36
C ARG A 316 -26.40 -21.68 10.48
N LYS A 317 -26.72 -20.88 11.50
CA LYS A 317 -28.05 -20.28 11.63
C LYS A 317 -28.31 -19.25 10.53
N TYR A 318 -27.30 -18.46 10.18
CA TYR A 318 -27.40 -17.38 9.20
C TYR A 318 -26.81 -17.76 7.84
N PHE A 319 -25.79 -18.63 7.86
CA PHE A 319 -25.13 -19.19 6.68
C PHE A 319 -25.20 -20.71 6.73
N PRO A 320 -26.37 -21.30 6.40
CA PRO A 320 -26.60 -22.73 6.59
C PRO A 320 -25.71 -23.62 5.72
N ASP A 321 -25.38 -23.18 4.50
CA ASP A 321 -24.52 -23.90 3.56
C ASP A 321 -23.51 -22.97 2.89
N PRO A 322 -22.42 -22.54 3.59
CA PRO A 322 -21.41 -21.65 2.99
C PRO A 322 -20.69 -22.29 1.82
N LYS A 323 -20.51 -23.62 1.81
CA LYS A 323 -19.90 -24.28 0.66
C LYS A 323 -20.78 -24.21 -0.56
N GLY A 324 -22.05 -24.57 -0.45
CA GLY A 324 -23.00 -24.45 -1.54
C GLY A 324 -23.22 -23.01 -2.02
N MET A 325 -23.12 -22.03 -1.09
CA MET A 325 -23.11 -20.60 -1.43
C MET A 325 -21.91 -20.27 -2.34
N ASN A 326 -20.70 -20.64 -1.96
CA ASN A 326 -19.50 -20.38 -2.74
C ASN A 326 -19.51 -21.13 -4.07
N ASP A 327 -19.98 -22.39 -4.10
CA ASP A 327 -20.14 -23.16 -5.35
C ASP A 327 -21.11 -22.43 -6.33
N GLN A 328 -22.18 -21.80 -5.82
CA GLN A 328 -23.10 -20.99 -6.64
C GLN A 328 -22.45 -19.67 -7.10
N LEU A 329 -21.70 -18.97 -6.24
CA LEU A 329 -20.96 -17.77 -6.65
C LEU A 329 -19.95 -18.10 -7.75
N HIS A 330 -19.18 -19.18 -7.61
CA HIS A 330 -18.25 -19.66 -8.64
C HIS A 330 -18.96 -20.00 -9.96
N ALA A 331 -20.12 -20.65 -9.89
CA ALA A 331 -20.93 -20.94 -11.07
C ALA A 331 -21.41 -19.68 -11.81
N MET A 332 -21.54 -18.55 -11.12
CA MET A 332 -21.82 -17.23 -11.70
C MET A 332 -20.54 -16.53 -12.21
N GLY A 333 -19.35 -17.12 -12.05
CA GLY A 333 -18.07 -16.49 -12.35
C GLY A 333 -17.71 -15.39 -11.33
N LEU A 334 -18.05 -15.60 -10.08
CA LEU A 334 -17.69 -14.70 -8.96
C LEU A 334 -16.73 -15.39 -8.02
N HIS A 335 -15.84 -14.60 -7.46
CA HIS A 335 -15.00 -15.00 -6.33
C HIS A 335 -15.58 -14.51 -5.00
N SER A 336 -15.09 -15.07 -3.92
CA SER A 336 -15.50 -14.69 -2.57
C SER A 336 -14.31 -14.37 -1.67
N ILE A 337 -14.47 -13.29 -0.89
CA ILE A 337 -13.58 -12.90 0.21
C ILE A 337 -14.35 -13.04 1.51
N ILE A 338 -13.67 -13.41 2.59
CA ILE A 338 -14.21 -13.44 3.94
C ILE A 338 -13.31 -12.70 4.91
N SER A 339 -13.91 -11.89 5.79
CA SER A 339 -13.20 -11.13 6.82
C SER A 339 -12.67 -12.07 7.91
N VAL A 340 -11.44 -11.91 8.34
CA VAL A 340 -10.80 -12.68 9.42
C VAL A 340 -10.08 -11.72 10.33
N TRP A 341 -10.36 -11.81 11.64
CA TRP A 341 -9.81 -10.92 12.65
C TRP A 341 -8.78 -11.62 13.53
N PRO A 342 -7.72 -10.93 13.96
CA PRO A 342 -6.69 -11.49 14.82
C PRO A 342 -7.09 -11.59 16.31
N ARG A 343 -8.35 -11.37 16.63
CA ARG A 343 -8.90 -11.31 17.99
C ARG A 343 -9.54 -12.58 18.44
N PHE A 344 -9.40 -12.89 19.74
CA PHE A 344 -9.98 -14.06 20.39
C PHE A 344 -10.66 -13.63 21.68
N GLU A 345 -11.99 -13.78 21.75
CA GLU A 345 -12.72 -13.59 23.00
C GLU A 345 -12.35 -14.67 24.00
N ARG A 346 -12.33 -14.33 25.31
CA ARG A 346 -11.86 -15.23 26.39
C ARG A 346 -12.58 -16.56 26.42
N ASP A 347 -13.86 -16.59 26.11
CA ASP A 347 -14.69 -17.80 26.07
C ASP A 347 -14.78 -18.42 24.66
N SER A 348 -13.95 -17.98 23.69
CA SER A 348 -13.77 -18.70 22.44
C SER A 348 -13.03 -20.01 22.67
N ARG A 349 -13.33 -21.02 21.85
CA ARG A 349 -12.74 -22.38 22.01
C ARG A 349 -11.22 -22.43 21.91
N TYR A 350 -10.61 -21.39 21.32
CA TYR A 350 -9.16 -21.35 21.09
C TYR A 350 -8.40 -20.49 22.09
N PHE A 351 -9.08 -19.64 22.87
CA PHE A 351 -8.41 -18.70 23.78
C PHE A 351 -7.48 -19.43 24.77
N GLY A 352 -7.99 -20.41 25.52
CA GLY A 352 -7.20 -21.14 26.49
C GLY A 352 -6.03 -21.92 25.88
N TYR A 353 -6.18 -22.40 24.65
CA TYR A 353 -5.08 -23.03 23.92
C TYR A 353 -3.99 -22.00 23.57
N LEU A 354 -4.36 -20.85 22.99
CA LEU A 354 -3.44 -19.79 22.63
C LEU A 354 -2.70 -19.24 23.86
N GLU A 355 -3.44 -19.02 24.97
CA GLU A 355 -2.88 -18.59 26.24
C GLU A 355 -1.85 -19.61 26.75
N SER A 356 -2.17 -20.92 26.74
CA SER A 356 -1.28 -21.99 27.17
C SER A 356 0.01 -22.10 26.33
N LYS A 357 -0.04 -21.70 25.06
CA LYS A 357 1.10 -21.63 24.14
C LYS A 357 1.89 -20.33 24.27
N GLY A 358 1.34 -19.33 24.94
CA GLY A 358 1.91 -18.02 25.01
C GLY A 358 1.84 -17.23 23.69
N TRP A 359 0.82 -17.48 22.87
CA TRP A 359 0.61 -16.91 21.54
C TRP A 359 -0.40 -15.75 21.51
N LEU A 360 -0.76 -15.22 22.67
CA LEU A 360 -1.51 -13.97 22.83
C LEU A 360 -0.60 -12.87 23.36
N LEU A 361 -0.90 -11.61 23.04
CA LEU A 361 -0.16 -10.48 23.58
C LEU A 361 -0.21 -10.46 25.10
N LYS A 362 0.88 -10.03 25.72
CA LYS A 362 1.07 -10.06 27.18
C LYS A 362 1.49 -8.70 27.70
N ASP A 363 1.22 -8.45 28.96
CA ASP A 363 1.82 -7.36 29.70
C ASP A 363 3.25 -7.71 30.19
N LYS A 364 3.92 -6.77 30.85
CA LYS A 364 5.28 -6.94 31.42
C LYS A 364 5.37 -8.07 32.45
N ASP A 365 4.27 -8.47 33.06
CA ASP A 365 4.19 -9.55 34.07
C ASP A 365 3.87 -10.90 33.44
N GLY A 366 3.77 -10.95 32.11
CA GLY A 366 3.46 -12.17 31.33
C GLY A 366 2.00 -12.55 31.31
N LYS A 367 1.11 -11.70 31.81
CA LYS A 367 -0.33 -11.90 31.77
C LYS A 367 -0.89 -11.48 30.42
N VAL A 368 -1.86 -12.23 29.90
CA VAL A 368 -2.54 -11.91 28.65
C VAL A 368 -3.27 -10.57 28.74
N VAL A 369 -3.04 -9.69 27.77
CA VAL A 369 -3.76 -8.42 27.60
C VAL A 369 -5.07 -8.73 26.87
N ASP A 370 -6.19 -8.77 27.61
CA ASP A 370 -7.50 -9.19 27.09
C ASP A 370 -8.62 -8.16 27.32
N GLY A 371 -8.28 -6.96 27.74
CA GLY A 371 -9.23 -5.87 27.99
C GLY A 371 -9.54 -5.00 26.78
N LEU A 372 -9.21 -5.46 25.57
CA LEU A 372 -9.37 -4.66 24.35
C LEU A 372 -10.86 -4.40 24.07
N PRO A 373 -11.25 -3.13 23.87
CA PRO A 373 -12.61 -2.85 23.45
C PRO A 373 -12.87 -3.60 22.15
N SER A 374 -13.86 -4.46 22.15
CA SER A 374 -14.39 -5.04 20.93
C SER A 374 -15.74 -4.38 20.66
N ARG A 375 -16.09 -4.21 19.39
CA ARG A 375 -17.43 -3.77 19.00
C ARG A 375 -18.52 -4.77 19.41
N SER A 376 -18.13 -5.91 19.96
CA SER A 376 -19.01 -7.00 20.41
C SER A 376 -19.32 -6.98 21.91
N ASP A 377 -19.12 -5.91 22.65
CA ASP A 377 -19.32 -5.80 24.12
C ASP A 377 -18.50 -6.82 24.97
N ARG A 378 -17.60 -7.57 24.35
CA ARG A 378 -16.81 -8.63 24.99
C ARG A 378 -15.32 -8.40 24.82
N ALA A 379 -14.59 -8.48 25.91
CA ALA A 379 -13.15 -8.37 25.90
C ALA A 379 -12.51 -9.53 25.14
N GLY A 380 -11.51 -9.23 24.33
CA GLY A 380 -10.71 -10.22 23.61
C GLY A 380 -9.23 -9.90 23.68
N ALA A 381 -8.40 -10.86 23.29
CA ALA A 381 -6.96 -10.70 23.17
C ALA A 381 -6.51 -10.85 21.72
N LEU A 382 -5.42 -10.17 21.36
CA LEU A 382 -4.82 -10.23 20.05
C LEU A 382 -3.82 -11.39 19.98
N ILE A 383 -3.83 -12.14 18.85
CA ILE A 383 -2.79 -13.14 18.60
C ILE A 383 -1.44 -12.48 18.35
N ASP A 384 -0.38 -13.05 18.91
CA ASP A 384 0.99 -12.61 18.64
C ASP A 384 1.49 -13.15 17.29
N SER A 385 1.23 -12.39 16.22
CA SER A 385 1.68 -12.75 14.87
C SER A 385 3.19 -12.52 14.65
N THR A 386 3.92 -12.02 15.63
CA THR A 386 5.39 -12.01 15.57
C THR A 386 5.96 -13.41 15.82
N ASN A 387 5.19 -14.30 16.48
CA ASN A 387 5.55 -15.69 16.71
C ASN A 387 5.24 -16.55 15.46
N PRO A 388 6.24 -17.20 14.83
CA PRO A 388 6.03 -17.98 13.62
C PRO A 388 5.12 -19.21 13.81
N ASP A 389 5.12 -19.83 15.00
CA ASP A 389 4.25 -20.96 15.27
C ASP A 389 2.79 -20.52 15.44
N ALA A 390 2.57 -19.32 16.01
CA ALA A 390 1.25 -18.72 16.09
C ALA A 390 0.71 -18.39 14.68
N ARG A 391 1.54 -17.82 13.78
CA ARG A 391 1.17 -17.59 12.37
C ARG A 391 0.77 -18.87 11.66
N LYS A 392 1.59 -19.92 11.78
CA LYS A 392 1.31 -21.22 11.17
C LYS A 392 0.03 -21.84 11.68
N TRP A 393 -0.20 -21.76 13.00
CA TRP A 393 -1.45 -22.24 13.62
C TRP A 393 -2.67 -21.45 13.12
N PHE A 394 -2.56 -20.13 13.04
CA PHE A 394 -3.65 -19.25 12.60
C PHE A 394 -4.08 -19.59 11.17
N TRP A 395 -3.13 -19.67 10.25
CA TRP A 395 -3.42 -20.15 8.89
C TRP A 395 -4.06 -21.54 8.89
N GLY A 396 -3.51 -22.48 9.64
CA GLY A 396 -4.06 -23.83 9.71
C GLY A 396 -5.55 -23.84 10.11
N LYS A 397 -5.97 -22.94 11.02
CA LYS A 397 -7.38 -22.82 11.39
C LYS A 397 -8.23 -22.13 10.33
N ILE A 398 -7.71 -21.11 9.67
CA ILE A 398 -8.36 -20.48 8.51
C ILE A 398 -8.56 -21.52 7.41
N ARG A 399 -7.52 -22.26 7.05
CA ARG A 399 -7.57 -23.31 6.03
C ARG A 399 -8.64 -24.35 6.34
N ASP A 400 -8.57 -24.93 7.54
CA ASP A 400 -9.40 -26.09 7.92
C ASP A 400 -10.87 -25.73 8.09
N ASN A 401 -11.18 -24.54 8.59
CA ASN A 401 -12.55 -24.17 8.98
C ASN A 401 -13.24 -23.22 7.98
N ILE A 402 -12.47 -22.37 7.29
CA ILE A 402 -13.02 -21.29 6.44
C ILE A 402 -12.70 -21.54 4.97
N ALA A 403 -11.43 -21.68 4.60
CA ALA A 403 -11.03 -21.92 3.20
C ALA A 403 -11.64 -23.24 2.66
N SER A 404 -11.79 -24.25 3.51
CA SER A 404 -12.48 -25.53 3.19
C SER A 404 -13.95 -25.36 2.81
N GLN A 405 -14.56 -24.19 3.08
CA GLN A 405 -15.91 -23.84 2.68
C GLN A 405 -15.96 -23.16 1.28
N GLY A 406 -14.83 -23.06 0.58
CA GLY A 406 -14.76 -22.56 -0.78
C GLY A 406 -14.47 -21.06 -0.92
N PHE A 407 -14.15 -20.35 0.13
CA PHE A 407 -13.70 -18.96 0.03
C PHE A 407 -12.35 -18.89 -0.68
N ASP A 408 -12.22 -17.95 -1.65
CA ASP A 408 -11.04 -17.81 -2.47
C ASP A 408 -9.93 -17.05 -1.76
N TRP A 409 -10.29 -15.93 -1.10
CA TRP A 409 -9.36 -14.98 -0.51
C TRP A 409 -9.86 -14.46 0.84
N PHE A 410 -8.99 -13.70 1.53
CA PHE A 410 -9.21 -13.30 2.90
C PHE A 410 -9.07 -11.79 3.07
N TRP A 411 -9.89 -11.23 3.93
CA TRP A 411 -9.78 -9.86 4.39
C TRP A 411 -9.25 -9.89 5.83
N LEU A 412 -8.04 -9.37 6.03
CA LEU A 412 -7.43 -9.23 7.33
C LEU A 412 -7.74 -7.83 7.85
N ASP A 413 -8.73 -7.76 8.70
CA ASP A 413 -9.20 -6.56 9.38
C ASP A 413 -8.58 -6.47 10.78
N GLU A 414 -8.59 -5.29 11.40
CA GLU A 414 -8.01 -5.04 12.72
C GLU A 414 -6.53 -5.48 12.84
N THR A 415 -5.74 -5.14 11.83
CA THR A 415 -4.32 -5.50 11.76
C THR A 415 -3.37 -4.44 12.30
N GLU A 416 -3.88 -3.34 12.77
CA GLU A 416 -3.19 -2.31 13.55
C GLU A 416 -3.31 -2.63 15.05
N PRO A 417 -2.21 -2.65 15.83
CA PRO A 417 -2.28 -2.94 17.26
C PRO A 417 -2.60 -1.70 18.13
N ASP A 418 -3.21 -0.67 17.57
CA ASP A 418 -3.45 0.63 18.20
C ASP A 418 -4.46 0.60 19.35
N LEU A 419 -5.41 -0.35 19.34
CA LEU A 419 -6.36 -0.56 20.42
C LEU A 419 -5.79 -1.38 21.60
N VAL A 420 -4.52 -1.83 21.49
CA VAL A 420 -3.84 -2.51 22.58
C VAL A 420 -3.29 -1.46 23.55
N PRO A 421 -3.55 -1.58 24.86
CA PRO A 421 -2.98 -0.67 25.84
C PRO A 421 -1.46 -0.62 25.77
N ASP A 422 -0.86 0.55 25.97
CA ASP A 422 0.59 0.71 26.01
C ASP A 422 1.24 -0.29 26.99
N GLY A 423 2.48 -0.68 26.69
CA GLY A 423 3.24 -1.59 27.56
C GLY A 423 2.94 -3.07 27.35
N PHE A 424 2.32 -3.46 26.26
CA PHE A 424 2.20 -4.88 25.87
C PHE A 424 3.51 -5.41 25.26
N PHE A 425 3.62 -6.73 25.19
CA PHE A 425 4.76 -7.45 24.63
C PHE A 425 4.34 -8.45 23.57
N TYR A 426 5.10 -8.47 22.50
CA TYR A 426 5.21 -9.58 21.55
C TYR A 426 6.23 -10.61 22.04
N SER A 427 6.30 -11.77 21.39
CA SER A 427 7.36 -12.76 21.63
C SER A 427 8.76 -12.26 21.27
N ILE A 428 8.87 -11.25 20.40
CA ILE A 428 10.14 -10.65 19.97
C ILE A 428 10.55 -9.41 20.77
N GLY A 429 9.70 -8.89 21.66
CA GLY A 429 9.99 -7.71 22.50
C GLY A 429 8.77 -6.83 22.76
N SER A 430 9.02 -5.62 23.27
CA SER A 430 7.95 -4.68 23.63
C SER A 430 7.16 -4.20 22.41
N GLY A 431 5.86 -3.94 22.63
CA GLY A 431 4.99 -3.32 21.64
C GLY A 431 5.52 -1.96 21.17
N ASP A 432 6.05 -1.16 22.08
CA ASP A 432 6.64 0.14 21.73
C ASP A 432 7.80 0.03 20.72
N ARG A 433 8.58 -1.06 20.78
CA ARG A 433 9.69 -1.31 19.85
C ARG A 433 9.21 -1.79 18.48
N TYR A 434 8.15 -2.62 18.43
CA TYR A 434 7.73 -3.34 17.23
C TYR A 434 6.31 -3.00 16.76
N HIS A 435 5.74 -1.86 17.22
CA HIS A 435 4.36 -1.46 16.95
C HIS A 435 3.99 -1.57 15.46
N ASN A 436 4.76 -0.93 14.62
CA ASN A 436 4.47 -0.84 13.19
C ASN A 436 4.74 -2.14 12.39
N LEU A 437 5.36 -3.14 13.01
CA LEU A 437 5.74 -4.39 12.33
C LEU A 437 4.57 -5.39 12.23
N PHE A 438 3.57 -5.29 13.09
CA PHE A 438 2.50 -6.28 13.20
C PHE A 438 1.77 -6.55 11.87
N PRO A 439 1.36 -5.55 11.06
CA PRO A 439 0.65 -5.81 9.80
C PRO A 439 1.46 -6.66 8.82
N LEU A 440 2.77 -6.43 8.71
CA LEU A 440 3.64 -7.23 7.86
C LEU A 440 3.61 -8.69 8.26
N LEU A 441 3.86 -8.99 9.54
CA LEU A 441 3.96 -10.36 10.03
C LEU A 441 2.59 -11.05 10.11
N HIS A 442 1.53 -10.30 10.39
CA HIS A 442 0.17 -10.85 10.39
C HIS A 442 -0.27 -11.26 8.97
N THR A 443 -0.05 -10.40 7.97
CA THR A 443 -0.38 -10.72 6.59
C THR A 443 0.48 -11.87 6.03
N GLU A 444 1.71 -12.03 6.51
CA GLU A 444 2.55 -13.19 6.17
C GLU A 444 1.91 -14.53 6.58
N SER A 445 1.14 -14.59 7.66
CA SER A 445 0.47 -15.82 8.09
C SER A 445 -0.43 -16.41 7.01
N VAL A 446 -1.19 -15.55 6.31
CA VAL A 446 -2.07 -15.96 5.21
C VAL A 446 -1.30 -16.10 3.90
N ALA A 447 -0.37 -15.17 3.61
CA ALA A 447 0.38 -15.20 2.36
C ALA A 447 1.24 -16.45 2.23
N GLN A 448 2.03 -16.78 3.24
CA GLN A 448 2.91 -17.96 3.25
C GLN A 448 2.09 -19.25 3.26
N GLY A 449 1.10 -19.35 4.17
CA GLY A 449 0.29 -20.54 4.27
C GLY A 449 -0.55 -20.81 3.02
N SER A 450 -1.11 -19.77 2.40
CA SER A 450 -1.82 -19.91 1.13
C SER A 450 -0.89 -20.32 -0.02
N ALA A 451 0.34 -19.81 -0.05
CA ALA A 451 1.32 -20.19 -1.05
C ALA A 451 1.80 -21.64 -0.89
N GLU A 452 1.91 -22.15 0.35
CA GLU A 452 2.25 -23.55 0.62
C GLU A 452 1.12 -24.50 0.18
N ASP A 453 -0.13 -24.15 0.50
CA ASP A 453 -1.30 -25.00 0.22
C ASP A 453 -1.80 -24.91 -1.23
N ARG A 454 -1.62 -23.75 -1.87
CA ARG A 454 -2.12 -23.45 -3.25
C ARG A 454 -1.05 -22.74 -4.08
N PRO A 455 0.14 -23.33 -4.31
CA PRO A 455 1.30 -22.65 -4.92
C PRO A 455 1.03 -22.14 -6.34
N ASP A 456 0.11 -22.76 -7.06
CA ASP A 456 -0.23 -22.38 -8.43
C ASP A 456 -1.28 -21.26 -8.50
N LYS A 457 -1.95 -20.92 -7.40
CA LYS A 457 -2.99 -19.88 -7.36
C LYS A 457 -2.42 -18.54 -6.88
N ARG A 458 -2.90 -17.46 -7.48
CA ARG A 458 -2.61 -16.11 -6.97
C ARG A 458 -3.32 -15.90 -5.65
N ASN A 459 -2.56 -15.39 -4.70
CA ASN A 459 -3.13 -14.94 -3.44
C ASN A 459 -3.63 -13.50 -3.58
N LEU A 460 -4.69 -13.17 -2.86
CA LEU A 460 -5.18 -11.83 -2.64
C LEU A 460 -5.57 -11.71 -1.17
N ILE A 461 -5.06 -10.68 -0.52
CA ILE A 461 -5.45 -10.32 0.85
C ILE A 461 -5.97 -8.89 0.80
N LEU A 462 -7.15 -8.64 1.34
CA LEU A 462 -7.59 -7.29 1.62
C LEU A 462 -6.99 -6.90 2.98
N CYS A 463 -6.08 -5.91 2.99
CA CYS A 463 -5.24 -5.57 4.13
C CYS A 463 -5.58 -4.17 4.64
N ARG A 464 -5.92 -4.04 5.92
CA ARG A 464 -6.28 -2.74 6.53
C ARG A 464 -5.05 -1.88 6.81
N ALA A 465 -4.00 -2.45 7.34
CA ALA A 465 -2.76 -1.75 7.64
C ALA A 465 -1.57 -2.34 6.86
N ALA A 466 -0.47 -1.60 6.83
CA ALA A 466 0.74 -1.97 6.12
C ALA A 466 2.01 -1.49 6.86
N TYR A 467 3.10 -2.15 6.62
CA TYR A 467 4.45 -1.72 6.94
C TYR A 467 5.36 -1.96 5.74
N THR A 468 6.60 -1.49 5.78
CA THR A 468 7.61 -1.75 4.74
C THR A 468 7.63 -3.24 4.36
N GLY A 469 7.42 -3.55 3.08
CA GLY A 469 7.45 -4.93 2.57
C GLY A 469 6.11 -5.65 2.54
N THR A 470 5.04 -5.10 3.10
CA THR A 470 3.71 -5.76 3.12
C THR A 470 3.16 -6.01 1.70
N GLN A 471 3.55 -5.22 0.71
CA GLN A 471 3.14 -5.42 -0.70
C GLN A 471 3.51 -6.81 -1.22
N ARG A 472 4.62 -7.43 -0.74
CA ARG A 472 5.05 -8.76 -1.20
C ARG A 472 4.09 -9.88 -0.82
N ASN A 473 3.20 -9.63 0.15
CA ASN A 473 2.21 -10.59 0.64
C ASN A 473 0.94 -10.66 -0.24
N GLY A 474 0.83 -9.85 -1.30
CA GLY A 474 -0.33 -9.84 -2.20
C GLY A 474 -1.51 -9.05 -1.66
N CYS A 475 -1.23 -7.98 -0.93
CA CYS A 475 -2.22 -7.10 -0.33
C CYS A 475 -2.86 -6.13 -1.35
N LEU A 476 -4.18 -6.01 -1.29
CA LEU A 476 -4.93 -4.83 -1.70
C LEU A 476 -5.26 -4.02 -0.43
N PHE A 477 -5.07 -2.72 -0.47
CA PHE A 477 -5.27 -1.85 0.68
C PHE A 477 -6.49 -0.96 0.50
N TRP A 478 -7.10 -0.55 1.61
CA TRP A 478 -8.13 0.48 1.61
C TRP A 478 -7.91 1.44 2.77
N SER A 479 -8.58 2.60 2.72
CA SER A 479 -8.38 3.69 3.66
C SER A 479 -8.98 3.48 5.05
N SER A 480 -9.49 2.27 5.36
CA SER A 480 -10.20 1.96 6.61
C SER A 480 -11.60 2.63 6.69
N ASP A 481 -12.14 2.78 7.89
CA ASP A 481 -13.52 3.18 8.19
C ASP A 481 -13.72 4.70 8.04
N VAL A 482 -13.72 5.19 6.81
CA VAL A 482 -13.86 6.63 6.51
C VAL A 482 -15.29 7.12 6.72
N HIS A 483 -15.43 8.39 7.13
CA HIS A 483 -16.72 9.03 7.24
C HIS A 483 -17.36 9.23 5.86
N SER A 484 -18.69 9.12 5.79
CA SER A 484 -19.49 9.40 4.58
C SER A 484 -19.71 10.91 4.41
N THR A 485 -18.61 11.65 4.17
CA THR A 485 -18.62 13.11 4.05
C THR A 485 -17.82 13.61 2.86
N TRP A 486 -18.15 14.80 2.37
CA TRP A 486 -17.40 15.47 1.32
C TRP A 486 -15.95 15.78 1.74
N GLU A 487 -15.74 16.13 3.00
CA GLU A 487 -14.40 16.37 3.54
C GLU A 487 -13.55 15.09 3.51
N ALA A 488 -14.13 13.95 3.89
CA ALA A 488 -13.45 12.66 3.80
C ALA A 488 -13.09 12.33 2.35
N LEU A 489 -14.02 12.49 1.39
CA LEU A 489 -13.75 12.31 -0.03
C LEU A 489 -12.60 13.19 -0.53
N GLN A 490 -12.59 14.47 -0.15
CA GLN A 490 -11.52 15.40 -0.52
C GLN A 490 -10.15 14.92 -0.04
N ARG A 491 -10.06 14.41 1.20
CA ARG A 491 -8.83 13.92 1.79
C ARG A 491 -8.36 12.58 1.18
N GLN A 492 -9.28 11.77 0.63
CA GLN A 492 -8.90 10.47 0.04
C GLN A 492 -7.90 10.62 -1.13
N VAL A 493 -7.96 11.69 -1.90
CA VAL A 493 -7.08 11.86 -3.06
C VAL A 493 -5.61 11.99 -2.62
N PRO A 494 -5.20 13.01 -1.83
CA PRO A 494 -3.82 13.13 -1.38
C PRO A 494 -3.38 11.97 -0.46
N THR A 495 -4.28 11.40 0.33
CA THR A 495 -4.01 10.24 1.18
C THR A 495 -3.61 9.03 0.34
N GLY A 496 -4.39 8.69 -0.70
CA GLY A 496 -4.08 7.60 -1.61
C GLY A 496 -2.78 7.82 -2.39
N LEU A 497 -2.49 9.07 -2.78
CA LEU A 497 -1.26 9.42 -3.46
C LEU A 497 -0.02 9.26 -2.56
N ASN A 498 -0.08 9.65 -1.29
CA ASN A 498 1.01 9.42 -0.35
C ASN A 498 1.18 7.93 -0.03
N PHE A 499 0.08 7.18 0.09
CA PHE A 499 0.13 5.74 0.30
C PHE A 499 0.83 5.03 -0.87
N THR A 500 0.43 5.33 -2.11
CA THR A 500 1.07 4.74 -3.29
C THR A 500 2.51 5.23 -3.48
N ALA A 501 2.81 6.49 -3.12
CA ALA A 501 4.17 7.03 -3.08
C ALA A 501 5.07 6.30 -2.06
N SER A 502 4.49 5.59 -1.09
CA SER A 502 5.23 4.73 -0.15
C SER A 502 5.60 3.35 -0.71
N GLY A 503 5.38 3.09 -2.02
CA GLY A 503 5.72 1.83 -2.68
C GLY A 503 4.66 0.74 -2.55
N LEU A 504 3.42 1.10 -2.17
CA LEU A 504 2.28 0.19 -2.01
C LEU A 504 1.22 0.49 -3.09
N ALA A 505 1.32 -0.17 -4.24
CA ALA A 505 0.64 0.23 -5.47
C ALA A 505 -0.88 0.01 -5.51
N TYR A 506 -1.42 -0.94 -4.74
CA TYR A 506 -2.84 -1.32 -4.79
C TYR A 506 -3.62 -0.73 -3.63
N TRP A 507 -4.16 0.45 -3.83
CA TRP A 507 -4.95 1.19 -2.84
C TRP A 507 -6.33 1.57 -3.39
N GLY A 508 -7.29 1.74 -2.49
CA GLY A 508 -8.62 2.26 -2.76
C GLY A 508 -9.27 2.79 -1.50
N SER A 509 -10.53 3.17 -1.59
CA SER A 509 -11.33 3.59 -0.44
C SER A 509 -12.72 2.97 -0.52
N ASP A 510 -13.41 2.91 0.61
CA ASP A 510 -14.82 2.50 0.64
C ASP A 510 -15.68 3.53 -0.06
N THR A 511 -16.29 3.13 -1.18
CA THR A 511 -17.08 4.03 -2.02
C THR A 511 -18.26 4.63 -1.24
N GLY A 512 -18.27 5.94 -1.14
CA GLY A 512 -19.28 6.69 -0.41
C GLY A 512 -19.01 6.84 1.09
N GLY A 513 -17.85 6.37 1.57
CA GLY A 513 -17.52 6.25 2.98
C GLY A 513 -18.05 4.97 3.61
N TRP A 514 -17.51 4.57 4.76
CA TRP A 514 -17.91 3.37 5.49
C TRP A 514 -19.09 3.64 6.44
N GLN A 515 -19.03 4.72 7.23
CA GLN A 515 -20.05 5.05 8.22
C GLN A 515 -21.39 5.39 7.55
N ASP A 516 -22.48 5.16 8.28
CA ASP A 516 -23.78 5.67 7.85
C ASP A 516 -23.75 7.20 7.70
N PRO A 517 -24.29 7.73 6.60
CA PRO A 517 -24.43 9.18 6.46
C PRO A 517 -25.34 9.71 7.55
N SER A 518 -24.92 10.79 8.21
CA SER A 518 -25.67 11.44 9.28
C SER A 518 -25.72 12.96 9.09
N GLY A 519 -26.79 13.59 9.56
CA GLY A 519 -26.97 15.04 9.51
C GLY A 519 -28.12 15.51 8.60
N PRO A 520 -28.46 16.80 8.61
CA PRO A 520 -29.47 17.35 7.73
C PRO A 520 -28.93 17.40 6.29
N PRO A 521 -29.80 17.19 5.28
CA PRO A 521 -29.38 17.31 3.87
C PRO A 521 -28.97 18.76 3.58
N PRO A 522 -27.83 18.96 2.90
CA PRO A 522 -27.40 20.28 2.50
C PRO A 522 -28.27 20.88 1.38
N PRO A 523 -28.28 22.21 1.21
CA PRO A 523 -29.28 22.90 0.37
C PRO A 523 -29.04 22.84 -1.14
N HIS A 524 -27.98 22.18 -1.65
CA HIS A 524 -27.56 22.28 -3.06
C HIS A 524 -27.22 20.96 -3.74
N ALA A 525 -27.80 19.83 -3.29
CA ALA A 525 -27.54 18.52 -3.89
C ALA A 525 -28.01 18.44 -5.36
N LEU A 526 -27.17 17.90 -6.24
CA LEU A 526 -27.50 17.62 -7.65
C LEU A 526 -28.38 16.38 -7.82
N LEU A 527 -28.29 15.45 -6.86
CA LEU A 527 -29.09 14.23 -6.82
C LEU A 527 -29.87 14.19 -5.50
N VAL A 528 -31.16 14.45 -5.59
CA VAL A 528 -32.13 14.30 -4.50
C VAL A 528 -33.20 13.34 -5.00
N ASP A 529 -33.05 12.06 -4.74
CA ASP A 529 -34.05 11.05 -5.07
C ASP A 529 -34.25 10.09 -3.89
N PRO A 530 -35.02 10.47 -2.86
CA PRO A 530 -35.33 9.57 -1.76
C PRO A 530 -36.28 8.45 -2.19
N ALA A 531 -36.98 8.59 -3.32
CA ALA A 531 -37.93 7.60 -3.80
C ALA A 531 -37.17 6.42 -4.44
N GLY A 532 -37.10 5.30 -3.73
CA GLY A 532 -36.42 4.09 -4.17
C GLY A 532 -34.96 4.00 -3.74
N ALA A 533 -34.37 5.00 -3.10
CA ALA A 533 -33.06 4.86 -2.46
C ALA A 533 -33.18 4.13 -1.12
N THR A 534 -32.52 2.98 -1.00
CA THR A 534 -32.55 2.14 0.20
C THR A 534 -31.21 2.12 0.93
N ALA A 535 -30.22 2.83 0.38
CA ALA A 535 -28.84 2.84 0.88
C ALA A 535 -28.53 3.98 1.85
N MET A 536 -29.54 4.74 2.29
CA MET A 536 -29.34 5.87 3.20
C MET A 536 -30.50 6.01 4.19
N PRO A 537 -30.29 6.66 5.36
CA PRO A 537 -31.37 7.09 6.23
C PRO A 537 -32.34 8.02 5.50
N ALA A 538 -33.64 7.94 5.83
CA ALA A 538 -34.68 8.78 5.22
C ALA A 538 -34.44 10.30 5.40
N SER A 539 -33.64 10.69 6.38
CA SER A 539 -33.24 12.06 6.68
C SER A 539 -32.05 12.60 5.86
N TYR A 540 -31.40 11.75 5.03
CA TYR A 540 -30.17 12.14 4.30
C TYR A 540 -30.38 11.96 2.80
N THR A 541 -31.00 12.92 2.18
CA THR A 541 -31.51 12.81 0.79
C THR A 541 -30.49 13.16 -0.29
N ASP A 542 -29.33 13.74 0.07
CA ASP A 542 -28.26 14.15 -0.86
C ASP A 542 -27.09 13.16 -0.94
N TYR A 543 -27.12 12.13 -0.13
CA TYR A 543 -26.06 11.11 -0.11
C TYR A 543 -25.82 10.43 -1.47
N PRO A 544 -26.84 10.20 -2.34
CA PRO A 544 -26.61 9.67 -3.66
C PRO A 544 -25.62 10.47 -4.51
N GLU A 545 -25.55 11.81 -4.37
CA GLU A 545 -24.56 12.63 -5.05
C GLU A 545 -23.13 12.32 -4.56
N LEU A 546 -22.92 12.28 -3.23
CA LEU A 546 -21.63 11.91 -2.65
C LEU A 546 -21.18 10.53 -3.11
N PHE A 547 -22.10 9.57 -3.09
CA PHE A 547 -21.81 8.21 -3.53
C PHE A 547 -21.43 8.13 -5.01
N VAL A 548 -22.14 8.84 -5.90
CA VAL A 548 -21.83 8.92 -7.32
C VAL A 548 -20.45 9.51 -7.55
N ARG A 549 -20.13 10.67 -6.92
CA ARG A 549 -18.81 11.31 -7.06
C ARG A 549 -17.68 10.45 -6.52
N TRP A 550 -17.92 9.71 -5.44
CA TRP A 550 -16.94 8.77 -4.90
C TRP A 550 -16.75 7.53 -5.80
N PHE A 551 -17.85 7.04 -6.39
CA PHE A 551 -17.79 5.93 -7.35
C PHE A 551 -17.05 6.33 -8.65
N GLU A 552 -17.28 7.55 -9.14
CA GLU A 552 -16.54 8.15 -10.25
C GLU A 552 -15.03 8.14 -9.95
N TYR A 553 -14.63 8.63 -8.78
CA TYR A 553 -13.25 8.61 -8.31
C TYR A 553 -12.69 7.19 -8.25
N ASN A 554 -13.37 6.29 -7.54
CA ASN A 554 -12.89 4.91 -7.37
C ASN A 554 -12.87 4.09 -8.67
N THR A 555 -13.59 4.50 -9.71
CA THR A 555 -13.46 3.92 -11.05
C THR A 555 -12.04 4.03 -11.59
N PHE A 556 -11.31 5.05 -11.18
CA PHE A 556 -9.94 5.35 -11.61
C PHE A 556 -8.88 5.15 -10.50
N THR A 557 -9.20 4.45 -9.43
CA THR A 557 -8.22 3.98 -8.44
C THR A 557 -7.80 2.54 -8.73
N PRO A 558 -6.69 2.04 -8.16
CA PRO A 558 -6.28 0.65 -8.31
C PRO A 558 -7.37 -0.36 -7.94
N THR A 559 -8.10 -0.11 -6.86
CA THR A 559 -9.16 -1.00 -6.34
C THR A 559 -10.50 -0.30 -6.38
N LEU A 560 -11.52 -0.91 -7.03
CA LEU A 560 -12.91 -0.46 -6.99
C LEU A 560 -13.69 -1.32 -6.00
N ARG A 561 -13.96 -0.79 -4.82
CA ARG A 561 -14.70 -1.48 -3.75
C ARG A 561 -15.90 -0.66 -3.30
N ILE A 562 -17.05 -1.31 -3.17
CA ILE A 562 -18.21 -0.78 -2.45
C ILE A 562 -18.27 -1.47 -1.09
N HIS A 563 -18.30 -0.70 -0.01
CA HIS A 563 -18.46 -1.20 1.35
C HIS A 563 -19.07 -0.11 2.25
N GLY A 564 -19.66 -0.50 3.39
CA GLY A 564 -20.18 0.43 4.41
C GLY A 564 -21.29 -0.16 5.25
N GLU A 565 -21.63 0.54 6.33
CA GLU A 565 -22.69 0.18 7.29
C GLU A 565 -24.10 0.41 6.77
N ARG A 566 -24.25 1.10 5.66
CA ARG A 566 -25.55 1.49 5.11
C ARG A 566 -26.49 0.29 4.89
N PRO A 567 -27.82 0.49 4.99
CA PRO A 567 -28.80 -0.57 4.75
C PRO A 567 -28.65 -1.26 3.39
N GLY A 568 -28.28 -0.49 2.34
CA GLY A 568 -28.00 -1.01 1.01
C GLY A 568 -26.68 -0.48 0.45
N THR A 569 -25.92 -1.35 -0.24
CA THR A 569 -24.62 -0.99 -0.83
C THR A 569 -24.54 -1.31 -2.33
N ALA A 570 -25.54 -1.97 -2.91
CA ALA A 570 -25.56 -2.27 -4.34
C ALA A 570 -25.96 -1.02 -5.18
N ILE A 571 -25.37 -0.89 -6.37
CA ILE A 571 -25.50 0.34 -7.20
C ILE A 571 -26.93 0.76 -7.54
N TRP A 572 -27.90 -0.16 -7.56
CA TRP A 572 -29.33 0.18 -7.80
C TRP A 572 -30.07 0.67 -6.56
N GLN A 573 -29.43 0.72 -5.40
CA GLN A 573 -30.04 1.09 -4.14
C GLN A 573 -29.90 2.58 -3.81
N TYR A 574 -29.30 3.38 -4.73
CA TYR A 574 -29.05 4.82 -4.56
C TYR A 574 -30.05 5.70 -5.33
N GLY A 575 -31.15 5.10 -5.83
CA GLY A 575 -32.21 5.81 -6.53
C GLY A 575 -32.09 5.77 -8.05
N LYS A 576 -33.21 6.09 -8.72
CA LYS A 576 -33.34 5.96 -10.18
C LYS A 576 -32.45 6.91 -10.97
N ALA A 577 -32.06 8.05 -10.38
CA ALA A 577 -31.20 9.02 -11.04
C ALA A 577 -29.72 8.61 -10.93
N ALA A 578 -29.31 7.99 -9.82
CA ALA A 578 -27.92 7.55 -9.59
C ALA A 578 -27.58 6.25 -10.32
N GLU A 579 -28.50 5.28 -10.35
CA GLU A 579 -28.26 3.94 -10.92
C GLU A 579 -27.68 3.95 -12.35
N PRO A 580 -28.22 4.71 -13.32
CA PRO A 580 -27.65 4.72 -14.69
C PRO A 580 -26.25 5.31 -14.75
N ILE A 581 -25.93 6.31 -13.90
CA ILE A 581 -24.59 6.90 -13.82
C ILE A 581 -23.60 5.88 -13.25
N LEU A 582 -23.95 5.24 -12.14
CA LEU A 582 -23.14 4.19 -11.52
C LEU A 582 -22.90 3.02 -12.48
N ALA A 583 -23.92 2.60 -13.22
CA ALA A 583 -23.82 1.56 -14.24
C ALA A 583 -22.90 1.97 -15.42
N GLN A 584 -22.92 3.25 -15.82
CA GLN A 584 -22.01 3.79 -16.86
C GLN A 584 -20.56 3.67 -16.41
N TYR A 585 -20.22 4.14 -15.20
CA TYR A 585 -18.86 4.06 -14.67
C TYR A 585 -18.39 2.63 -14.39
N LEU A 586 -19.29 1.77 -13.94
CA LEU A 586 -19.00 0.35 -13.77
C LEU A 586 -18.65 -0.30 -15.14
N ARG A 587 -19.41 -0.02 -16.21
CA ARG A 587 -19.09 -0.50 -17.57
C ARG A 587 -17.78 0.09 -18.09
N LEU A 588 -17.49 1.38 -17.79
CA LEU A 588 -16.22 2.00 -18.14
C LEU A 588 -15.05 1.32 -17.44
N ARG A 589 -15.18 1.00 -16.14
CA ARG A 589 -14.18 0.24 -15.39
C ARG A 589 -13.86 -1.08 -16.09
N TYR A 590 -14.89 -1.82 -16.50
CA TYR A 590 -14.69 -3.10 -17.18
C TYR A 590 -14.11 -2.96 -18.60
N ALA A 591 -14.45 -1.91 -19.30
CA ALA A 591 -13.82 -1.60 -20.59
C ALA A 591 -12.32 -1.26 -20.43
N LEU A 592 -11.92 -0.69 -19.29
CA LEU A 592 -10.53 -0.36 -18.96
C LEU A 592 -9.72 -1.55 -18.40
N ILE A 593 -10.31 -2.72 -18.15
CA ILE A 593 -9.58 -3.88 -17.58
C ILE A 593 -8.31 -4.22 -18.38
N PRO A 594 -8.27 -4.27 -19.72
CA PRO A 594 -7.03 -4.54 -20.44
C PRO A 594 -5.93 -3.52 -20.17
N TYR A 595 -6.28 -2.24 -20.01
CA TYR A 595 -5.36 -1.18 -19.63
C TYR A 595 -4.88 -1.34 -18.18
N LEU A 596 -5.80 -1.50 -17.23
CA LEU A 596 -5.50 -1.61 -15.81
C LEU A 596 -4.69 -2.86 -15.47
N TYR A 597 -5.01 -3.98 -16.12
CA TYR A 597 -4.29 -5.24 -15.90
C TYR A 597 -2.86 -5.18 -16.44
N ALA A 598 -2.65 -4.52 -17.57
CA ALA A 598 -1.32 -4.25 -18.10
C ALA A 598 -0.50 -3.35 -17.16
N LEU A 599 -1.13 -2.33 -16.55
CA LEU A 599 -0.47 -1.50 -15.52
C LEU A 599 -0.14 -2.32 -14.26
N GLY A 600 -1.01 -3.24 -13.86
CA GLY A 600 -0.72 -4.17 -12.76
C GLY A 600 0.49 -5.07 -13.05
N HIS A 601 0.63 -5.53 -14.29
CA HIS A 601 1.82 -6.27 -14.71
C HIS A 601 3.07 -5.39 -14.74
N GLU A 602 2.97 -4.15 -15.20
CA GLU A 602 4.08 -3.17 -15.13
C GLU A 602 4.52 -2.94 -13.68
N THR A 603 3.56 -2.82 -12.74
CA THR A 603 3.87 -2.71 -11.31
C THR A 603 4.62 -3.96 -10.77
N TYR A 604 4.22 -5.15 -11.18
CA TYR A 604 4.96 -6.37 -10.82
C TYR A 604 6.41 -6.36 -11.33
N GLU A 605 6.62 -5.90 -12.55
CA GLU A 605 7.94 -5.85 -13.18
C GLU A 605 8.83 -4.73 -12.61
N THR A 606 8.25 -3.58 -12.27
CA THR A 606 8.99 -2.36 -11.97
C THR A 606 8.85 -1.86 -10.54
N GLY A 607 7.84 -2.30 -9.79
CA GLY A 607 7.50 -1.74 -8.48
C GLY A 607 6.79 -0.37 -8.55
N ALA A 608 6.70 0.26 -9.72
CA ALA A 608 6.11 1.59 -9.85
C ALA A 608 4.58 1.55 -9.68
N PRO A 609 3.99 2.46 -8.88
CA PRO A 609 2.54 2.55 -8.73
C PRO A 609 1.91 3.13 -10.00
N PHE A 610 0.66 2.75 -10.28
CA PHE A 610 -0.11 3.29 -11.41
C PHE A 610 -1.19 4.31 -11.02
N MET A 611 -1.50 4.50 -9.74
CA MET A 611 -2.10 5.72 -9.20
C MET A 611 -0.95 6.64 -8.77
N ARG A 612 -0.72 7.73 -9.52
CA ARG A 612 0.55 8.46 -9.51
C ARG A 612 0.33 9.95 -9.24
N GLY A 613 1.02 10.51 -8.27
CA GLY A 613 1.10 11.96 -8.13
C GLY A 613 1.74 12.60 -9.39
N LEU A 614 1.25 13.78 -9.77
CA LEU A 614 1.74 14.45 -10.99
C LEU A 614 3.25 14.70 -10.97
N PHE A 615 3.85 14.88 -9.79
CA PHE A 615 5.30 15.05 -9.63
C PHE A 615 6.13 13.89 -10.18
N MET A 616 5.55 12.68 -10.25
CA MET A 616 6.24 11.48 -10.76
C MET A 616 6.50 11.56 -12.27
N ASP A 617 5.53 12.11 -13.02
CA ASP A 617 5.55 12.15 -14.48
C ASP A 617 5.92 13.53 -15.05
N PHE A 618 5.90 14.59 -14.22
CA PHE A 618 6.18 15.98 -14.58
C PHE A 618 7.14 16.65 -13.58
N PRO A 619 8.33 16.05 -13.32
CA PRO A 619 9.23 16.54 -12.27
C PRO A 619 9.80 17.94 -12.53
N ASN A 620 9.73 18.45 -13.78
CA ASN A 620 10.21 19.76 -14.17
C ASN A 620 9.13 20.85 -14.15
N ASP A 621 7.90 20.50 -13.76
CA ASP A 621 6.79 21.46 -13.64
C ASP A 621 6.56 21.80 -12.16
N PRO A 622 6.96 22.99 -11.69
CA PRO A 622 6.85 23.33 -10.28
C PRO A 622 5.40 23.45 -9.79
N ALA A 623 4.44 23.63 -10.70
CA ALA A 623 3.03 23.75 -10.33
C ALA A 623 2.44 22.44 -9.79
N VAL A 624 3.04 21.29 -10.12
CA VAL A 624 2.52 19.99 -9.71
C VAL A 624 3.04 19.51 -8.35
N ALA A 625 4.01 20.20 -7.76
CA ALA A 625 4.70 19.72 -6.56
C ALA A 625 3.77 19.44 -5.38
N ASN A 626 2.74 20.27 -5.17
CA ASN A 626 1.75 20.07 -4.12
C ASN A 626 0.31 19.99 -4.66
N LEU A 627 0.15 19.47 -5.88
CA LEU A 627 -1.17 19.31 -6.48
C LEU A 627 -1.72 17.94 -6.14
N GLY A 628 -2.50 17.87 -5.06
CA GLY A 628 -2.99 16.62 -4.46
C GLY A 628 -4.48 16.33 -4.73
N ASP A 629 -5.16 17.13 -5.55
CA ASP A 629 -6.59 16.97 -5.89
C ASP A 629 -6.83 16.45 -7.32
N GLU A 630 -5.74 16.11 -8.01
CA GLU A 630 -5.72 15.45 -9.31
C GLU A 630 -4.45 14.57 -9.46
N TYR A 631 -4.52 13.53 -10.29
CA TYR A 631 -3.47 12.53 -10.38
C TYR A 631 -3.44 11.82 -11.74
N MET A 632 -2.37 11.07 -12.03
CA MET A 632 -2.30 10.18 -13.18
C MET A 632 -2.75 8.75 -12.82
N LEU A 633 -3.59 8.13 -13.68
CA LEU A 633 -3.82 6.71 -13.71
C LEU A 633 -2.98 6.10 -14.85
N GLY A 634 -1.93 5.37 -14.49
CA GLY A 634 -0.85 5.07 -15.41
C GLY A 634 -0.20 6.35 -15.92
N LYS A 635 0.29 6.32 -17.16
CA LYS A 635 0.91 7.51 -17.80
C LYS A 635 -0.02 8.20 -18.79
N ALA A 636 -1.28 7.69 -18.94
CA ALA A 636 -2.22 8.21 -19.93
C ALA A 636 -3.28 9.14 -19.35
N PHE A 637 -3.97 8.76 -18.29
CA PHE A 637 -5.12 9.50 -17.78
C PHE A 637 -4.72 10.48 -16.67
N LEU A 638 -5.14 11.73 -16.79
CA LEU A 638 -5.20 12.70 -15.69
C LEU A 638 -6.65 12.70 -15.18
N VAL A 639 -6.80 12.36 -13.92
CA VAL A 639 -8.08 12.23 -13.21
C VAL A 639 -8.21 13.36 -12.23
N ALA A 640 -9.29 14.13 -12.31
CA ALA A 640 -9.54 15.28 -11.43
C ALA A 640 -10.91 15.12 -10.73
N PRO A 641 -10.97 14.42 -9.58
CA PRO A 641 -12.21 14.12 -8.88
C PRO A 641 -12.99 15.38 -8.44
N VAL A 642 -14.32 15.30 -8.46
CA VAL A 642 -15.18 16.31 -7.90
C VAL A 642 -15.43 15.98 -6.43
N THR A 643 -14.94 16.84 -5.55
CA THR A 643 -14.93 16.61 -4.10
C THR A 643 -15.75 17.61 -3.30
N SER A 644 -16.61 18.35 -4.00
CA SER A 644 -17.50 19.35 -3.37
C SER A 644 -18.92 19.18 -3.89
N GLN A 645 -19.87 19.26 -2.98
CA GLN A 645 -21.28 19.10 -3.30
C GLN A 645 -21.78 20.17 -4.27
N GLY A 646 -22.70 19.78 -5.18
CA GLY A 646 -23.33 20.68 -6.14
C GLY A 646 -22.39 21.24 -7.20
N GLN A 647 -21.15 20.79 -7.24
CA GLN A 647 -20.15 21.29 -8.18
C GLN A 647 -20.37 20.70 -9.58
N THR A 648 -20.56 21.57 -10.57
CA THR A 648 -20.78 21.21 -11.99
C THR A 648 -19.62 21.59 -12.90
N SER A 649 -18.57 22.18 -12.36
CA SER A 649 -17.31 22.47 -13.04
C SER A 649 -16.20 22.65 -12.02
N ARG A 650 -14.95 22.40 -12.39
CA ARG A 650 -13.79 22.69 -11.54
C ARG A 650 -12.59 23.15 -12.35
N PRO A 651 -11.66 23.93 -11.75
CA PRO A 651 -10.34 24.11 -12.34
C PRO A 651 -9.58 22.79 -12.36
N VAL A 652 -8.88 22.52 -13.47
CA VAL A 652 -7.97 21.39 -13.63
C VAL A 652 -6.67 21.92 -14.22
N TYR A 653 -5.56 21.65 -13.58
CA TYR A 653 -4.25 21.98 -14.11
C TYR A 653 -3.78 20.90 -15.08
N LEU A 654 -3.48 21.29 -16.30
CA LEU A 654 -2.90 20.40 -17.30
C LEU A 654 -1.38 20.58 -17.29
N PRO A 655 -0.60 19.61 -16.78
CA PRO A 655 0.84 19.75 -16.62
C PRO A 655 1.57 20.12 -17.90
N ALA A 656 2.62 20.94 -17.76
CA ALA A 656 3.49 21.33 -18.85
C ALA A 656 4.29 20.14 -19.42
N GLY A 657 4.75 20.25 -20.67
CA GLY A 657 5.55 19.22 -21.35
C GLY A 657 4.72 18.16 -22.10
N ALA A 658 3.39 18.30 -22.11
CA ALA A 658 2.50 17.51 -22.96
C ALA A 658 1.26 18.33 -23.34
N ASP A 659 0.63 17.98 -24.46
CA ASP A 659 -0.75 18.38 -24.75
C ASP A 659 -1.72 17.36 -24.13
N TRP A 660 -3.00 17.74 -24.02
CA TRP A 660 -4.03 16.96 -23.36
C TRP A 660 -5.32 16.92 -24.16
N TYR A 661 -5.99 15.77 -24.15
CA TYR A 661 -7.32 15.60 -24.72
C TYR A 661 -8.34 15.45 -23.60
N ASP A 662 -9.40 16.26 -23.61
CA ASP A 662 -10.57 16.00 -22.80
C ASP A 662 -11.19 14.67 -23.26
N TYR A 663 -11.32 13.71 -22.35
CA TYR A 663 -11.79 12.36 -22.66
C TYR A 663 -13.22 12.33 -23.20
N TRP A 664 -14.08 13.24 -22.73
CA TRP A 664 -15.50 13.26 -23.07
C TRP A 664 -15.81 13.96 -24.38
N THR A 665 -15.03 15.00 -24.70
CA THR A 665 -15.30 15.87 -25.87
C THR A 665 -14.27 15.69 -26.98
N ASN A 666 -13.16 15.00 -26.73
CA ASN A 666 -11.99 14.89 -27.61
C ASN A 666 -11.32 16.25 -27.94
N ARG A 667 -11.68 17.32 -27.22
CA ARG A 667 -11.05 18.62 -27.39
C ARG A 667 -9.62 18.60 -26.90
N LYS A 668 -8.71 19.13 -27.71
CA LYS A 668 -7.28 19.21 -27.39
C LYS A 668 -6.95 20.54 -26.69
N TYR A 669 -6.10 20.46 -25.67
CA TYR A 669 -5.57 21.59 -24.90
C TYR A 669 -4.04 21.51 -24.85
N ALA A 670 -3.36 22.68 -24.86
CA ALA A 670 -1.94 22.72 -24.53
C ALA A 670 -1.72 22.49 -23.03
N GLY A 671 -0.58 21.93 -22.65
CA GLY A 671 -0.18 21.85 -21.24
C GLY A 671 0.33 23.18 -20.66
N GLY A 672 0.62 23.20 -19.36
CA GLY A 672 1.11 24.36 -18.62
C GLY A 672 0.02 25.41 -18.33
N GLN A 673 -1.25 25.00 -18.26
CA GLN A 673 -2.37 25.89 -18.01
C GLN A 673 -3.45 25.24 -17.15
N THR A 674 -4.22 26.06 -16.45
CA THR A 674 -5.46 25.62 -15.78
C THR A 674 -6.64 25.86 -16.72
N VAL A 675 -7.47 24.85 -16.89
CA VAL A 675 -8.73 24.94 -17.63
C VAL A 675 -9.92 24.76 -16.68
N THR A 676 -11.05 25.39 -16.99
CA THR A 676 -12.31 25.07 -16.32
C THR A 676 -12.94 23.88 -17.03
N ALA A 677 -12.94 22.72 -16.38
CA ALA A 677 -13.55 21.51 -16.90
C ALA A 677 -14.99 21.40 -16.45
N ASP A 678 -15.91 21.07 -17.37
CA ASP A 678 -17.28 20.75 -17.05
C ASP A 678 -17.35 19.44 -16.25
N ALA A 679 -18.17 19.43 -15.23
CA ALA A 679 -18.36 18.30 -14.32
C ALA A 679 -19.83 18.09 -13.96
N PRO A 680 -20.74 17.91 -14.95
CA PRO A 680 -22.10 17.50 -14.64
C PRO A 680 -22.06 16.20 -13.83
N ILE A 681 -23.15 15.86 -13.16
CA ILE A 681 -23.15 14.72 -12.19
C ILE A 681 -22.78 13.37 -12.79
N ASP A 682 -22.85 13.24 -14.09
CA ASP A 682 -22.50 12.01 -14.87
C ASP A 682 -21.09 12.06 -15.47
N ARG A 683 -20.26 13.07 -15.10
CA ARG A 683 -18.90 13.22 -15.64
C ARG A 683 -17.90 13.69 -14.59
N ILE A 684 -16.90 12.87 -14.35
CA ILE A 684 -15.65 13.28 -13.71
C ILE A 684 -14.79 14.01 -14.75
N PRO A 685 -14.15 15.16 -14.48
CA PRO A 685 -13.11 15.71 -15.31
C PRO A 685 -11.99 14.71 -15.53
N LEU A 686 -11.79 14.35 -16.80
CA LEU A 686 -10.85 13.31 -17.22
C LEU A 686 -10.15 13.76 -18.49
N PHE A 687 -8.81 13.78 -18.45
CA PHE A 687 -8.00 14.14 -19.60
C PHE A 687 -7.04 13.02 -19.96
N VAL A 688 -6.66 12.94 -21.24
CA VAL A 688 -5.70 11.95 -21.71
C VAL A 688 -4.50 12.67 -22.29
N ARG A 689 -3.32 12.28 -21.85
CA ARG A 689 -2.04 12.84 -22.33
C ARG A 689 -1.86 12.54 -23.83
N ALA A 690 -1.50 13.53 -24.62
CA ALA A 690 -1.10 13.34 -26.01
C ALA A 690 0.12 12.41 -26.10
N GLY A 691 0.14 11.51 -27.07
CA GLY A 691 1.09 10.42 -27.12
C GLY A 691 0.74 9.29 -26.17
N SER A 692 -0.55 8.94 -26.05
CA SER A 692 -1.02 7.79 -25.26
C SER A 692 -1.79 6.78 -26.11
N ILE A 693 -1.69 5.51 -25.69
CA ILE A 693 -2.44 4.39 -26.29
C ILE A 693 -3.23 3.73 -25.17
N VAL A 694 -4.54 3.64 -25.33
CA VAL A 694 -5.47 3.07 -24.35
C VAL A 694 -6.25 1.93 -24.98
N PRO A 695 -5.92 0.67 -24.65
CA PRO A 695 -6.72 -0.48 -25.08
C PRO A 695 -8.03 -0.54 -24.28
N MET A 696 -9.15 -0.75 -24.99
CA MET A 696 -10.48 -0.88 -24.42
C MET A 696 -11.01 -2.29 -24.69
N GLY A 697 -11.47 -2.97 -23.65
CA GLY A 697 -12.06 -4.31 -23.75
C GLY A 697 -13.54 -4.28 -24.00
N ALA A 698 -14.05 -5.33 -24.64
CA ALA A 698 -15.48 -5.56 -24.80
C ALA A 698 -16.17 -5.73 -23.42
N GLN A 699 -17.47 -5.45 -23.38
CA GLN A 699 -18.25 -5.61 -22.14
C GLN A 699 -18.34 -7.09 -21.76
N VAL A 700 -18.02 -7.38 -20.50
CA VAL A 700 -18.10 -8.72 -19.89
C VAL A 700 -18.84 -8.64 -18.56
N GLN A 701 -19.34 -9.77 -18.07
CA GLN A 701 -20.03 -9.82 -16.77
C GLN A 701 -19.08 -10.04 -15.58
N ASN A 702 -17.86 -10.52 -15.86
CA ASN A 702 -16.76 -10.70 -14.92
C ASN A 702 -15.45 -10.88 -15.67
N THR A 703 -14.33 -10.79 -14.99
CA THR A 703 -12.99 -10.88 -15.56
C THR A 703 -12.51 -12.31 -15.85
N MET A 704 -13.26 -13.33 -15.42
CA MET A 704 -13.01 -14.73 -15.82
C MET A 704 -13.46 -15.00 -17.26
N GLN A 705 -14.36 -14.17 -17.80
CA GLN A 705 -14.76 -14.27 -19.19
C GLN A 705 -13.63 -13.79 -20.10
N LYS A 706 -13.45 -14.46 -21.24
CA LYS A 706 -12.55 -13.97 -22.27
C LYS A 706 -13.01 -12.59 -22.73
N GLN A 707 -12.15 -11.59 -22.56
CA GLN A 707 -12.43 -10.22 -22.95
C GLN A 707 -11.60 -9.81 -24.18
N PRO A 708 -12.15 -9.87 -25.40
CA PRO A 708 -11.46 -9.35 -26.56
C PRO A 708 -11.35 -7.83 -26.48
N LEU A 709 -10.36 -7.26 -27.16
CA LEU A 709 -10.31 -5.81 -27.38
C LEU A 709 -11.48 -5.39 -28.27
N GLU A 710 -12.17 -4.33 -27.88
CA GLU A 710 -13.20 -3.65 -28.66
C GLU A 710 -12.61 -2.50 -29.48
N SER A 711 -11.65 -1.79 -28.89
CA SER A 711 -10.93 -0.71 -29.58
C SER A 711 -9.59 -0.42 -28.91
N ILE A 712 -8.72 0.27 -29.65
CA ILE A 712 -7.47 0.84 -29.16
C ILE A 712 -7.51 2.33 -29.48
N HIS A 713 -7.66 3.14 -28.43
CA HIS A 713 -7.69 4.59 -28.58
C HIS A 713 -6.27 5.14 -28.60
N VAL A 714 -5.90 5.82 -29.68
CA VAL A 714 -4.64 6.51 -29.83
C VAL A 714 -4.89 8.02 -29.71
N TYR A 715 -4.20 8.67 -28.81
CA TYR A 715 -4.24 10.12 -28.60
C TYR A 715 -2.95 10.71 -29.19
N PRO A 716 -2.96 11.21 -30.44
CA PRO A 716 -1.76 11.62 -31.15
C PRO A 716 -1.10 12.87 -30.54
N GLY A 717 0.14 13.16 -30.97
CA GLY A 717 0.91 14.32 -30.54
C GLY A 717 2.40 14.05 -30.35
N ARG A 718 2.76 12.77 -30.27
CA ARG A 718 4.15 12.27 -30.26
C ARG A 718 4.14 10.75 -30.43
N ASP A 719 5.32 10.19 -30.71
CA ASP A 719 5.50 8.74 -30.65
C ASP A 719 5.13 8.20 -29.26
N ALA A 720 4.46 7.05 -29.24
CA ALA A 720 3.98 6.42 -28.03
C ALA A 720 4.15 4.91 -28.05
N SER A 721 4.29 4.32 -26.87
CA SER A 721 4.31 2.86 -26.69
C SER A 721 3.49 2.48 -25.47
N PHE A 722 2.78 1.35 -25.59
CA PHE A 722 2.07 0.71 -24.48
C PHE A 722 2.20 -0.81 -24.59
N THR A 723 2.61 -1.49 -23.54
CA THR A 723 2.71 -2.94 -23.53
C THR A 723 1.44 -3.53 -22.93
N LEU A 724 0.61 -4.11 -23.79
CA LEU A 724 -0.55 -4.88 -23.40
C LEU A 724 -0.08 -6.25 -22.88
N TYR A 725 -0.55 -6.61 -21.71
CA TYR A 725 -0.30 -7.92 -21.10
C TYR A 725 -1.62 -8.64 -20.83
N ASP A 726 -1.64 -9.95 -21.11
CA ASP A 726 -2.77 -10.82 -20.77
C ASP A 726 -2.32 -12.26 -20.49
N ASP A 727 -2.96 -12.91 -19.52
CA ASP A 727 -2.75 -14.31 -19.14
C ASP A 727 -4.06 -14.93 -18.64
N ASP A 728 -4.01 -16.03 -17.89
CA ASP A 728 -5.20 -16.68 -17.34
C ASP A 728 -5.92 -15.88 -16.23
N GLY A 729 -5.25 -14.87 -15.65
CA GLY A 729 -5.78 -14.02 -14.59
C GLY A 729 -5.86 -14.66 -13.19
N GLU A 730 -5.51 -15.94 -13.05
CA GLU A 730 -5.77 -16.76 -11.87
C GLU A 730 -4.53 -17.40 -11.26
N THR A 731 -3.60 -17.86 -12.14
CA THR A 731 -2.47 -18.66 -11.68
C THR A 731 -1.17 -17.88 -11.55
N ASN A 732 -0.23 -18.44 -10.78
CA ASN A 732 1.13 -17.92 -10.64
C ASN A 732 2.04 -18.26 -11.84
N ALA A 733 1.48 -18.77 -12.94
CA ALA A 733 2.24 -19.11 -14.15
C ALA A 733 2.96 -17.90 -14.77
N TYR A 734 2.42 -16.67 -14.57
CA TYR A 734 3.07 -15.43 -15.01
C TYR A 734 4.50 -15.28 -14.45
N ARG A 735 4.77 -15.73 -13.23
CA ARG A 735 6.11 -15.70 -12.61
C ARG A 735 7.14 -16.55 -13.37
N LYS A 736 6.67 -17.46 -14.21
CA LYS A 736 7.47 -18.34 -15.08
C LYS A 736 7.42 -17.87 -16.54
N GLY A 737 6.96 -16.64 -16.78
CA GLY A 737 6.86 -16.05 -18.13
C GLY A 737 5.66 -16.54 -18.95
N ALA A 738 4.65 -17.16 -18.31
CA ALA A 738 3.38 -17.43 -19.00
C ALA A 738 2.62 -16.12 -19.21
N GLY A 739 1.80 -16.10 -20.26
CA GLY A 739 1.08 -14.91 -20.69
C GLY A 739 1.56 -14.39 -22.04
N THR A 740 0.92 -13.33 -22.48
CA THR A 740 1.18 -12.70 -23.79
C THR A 740 1.44 -11.22 -23.58
N SER A 741 2.64 -10.76 -23.91
CA SER A 741 2.98 -9.33 -23.99
C SER A 741 3.00 -8.91 -25.45
N THR A 742 2.33 -7.79 -25.77
CA THR A 742 2.30 -7.17 -27.08
C THR A 742 2.51 -5.68 -26.94
N THR A 743 3.63 -5.16 -27.44
CA THR A 743 3.86 -3.73 -27.43
C THR A 743 3.18 -3.07 -28.62
N LEU A 744 2.29 -2.15 -28.33
CA LEU A 744 1.65 -1.24 -29.23
C LEU A 744 2.55 -0.02 -29.40
N HIS A 745 2.93 0.32 -30.62
CA HIS A 745 3.80 1.44 -30.90
C HIS A 745 3.15 2.37 -31.92
N TRP A 746 2.82 3.58 -31.51
CA TRP A 746 2.33 4.63 -32.37
C TRP A 746 3.48 5.43 -32.95
N ASN A 747 3.56 5.50 -34.28
CA ASN A 747 4.47 6.39 -34.99
C ASN A 747 3.70 7.64 -35.40
N GLU A 748 4.00 8.75 -34.78
CA GLU A 748 3.30 10.03 -35.01
C GLU A 748 3.49 10.54 -36.44
N ALA A 749 4.70 10.48 -36.97
CA ALA A 749 4.99 10.97 -38.30
C ALA A 749 4.31 10.16 -39.42
N ALA A 750 4.17 8.84 -39.20
CA ALA A 750 3.50 7.92 -40.14
C ALA A 750 2.00 7.77 -39.90
N HIS A 751 1.46 8.34 -38.81
CA HIS A 751 0.08 8.14 -38.33
C HIS A 751 -0.32 6.67 -38.33
N ARG A 752 0.55 5.79 -37.81
CA ARG A 752 0.36 4.35 -37.84
C ARG A 752 0.66 3.70 -36.49
N LEU A 753 -0.19 2.76 -36.09
CA LEU A 753 0.05 1.86 -34.98
C LEU A 753 0.73 0.58 -35.49
N ASP A 754 1.93 0.32 -35.00
CA ASP A 754 2.68 -0.92 -35.21
C ASP A 754 2.58 -1.81 -33.96
N THR A 755 2.75 -3.12 -34.13
CA THR A 755 2.73 -4.08 -33.03
C THR A 755 4.01 -4.91 -33.01
N ILE A 756 4.60 -5.04 -31.82
CA ILE A 756 5.78 -5.88 -31.55
C ILE A 756 5.37 -6.93 -30.53
N GLY A 757 5.43 -8.22 -30.90
CA GLY A 757 5.08 -9.31 -30.00
C GLY A 757 4.31 -10.44 -30.70
N LYS A 758 3.74 -11.34 -29.89
CA LYS A 758 3.08 -12.56 -30.40
C LYS A 758 1.66 -12.32 -30.93
N ALA A 759 0.94 -11.36 -30.39
CA ALA A 759 -0.43 -11.07 -30.84
C ALA A 759 -0.41 -10.10 -32.03
N LYS A 760 -1.21 -10.42 -33.05
CA LYS A 760 -1.53 -9.48 -34.12
C LYS A 760 -2.79 -8.71 -33.73
N ILE A 761 -2.70 -7.40 -33.76
CA ILE A 761 -3.84 -6.51 -33.51
C ILE A 761 -4.52 -6.22 -34.86
N ASP A 762 -5.84 -6.35 -34.89
CA ASP A 762 -6.63 -5.94 -36.06
C ASP A 762 -6.56 -4.41 -36.18
N PRO A 763 -6.05 -3.88 -37.32
CA PRO A 763 -6.02 -2.43 -37.54
C PRO A 763 -7.40 -1.75 -37.46
N GLY A 764 -8.50 -2.50 -37.69
CA GLY A 764 -9.86 -2.00 -37.56
C GLY A 764 -10.26 -1.62 -36.14
N LEU A 765 -9.51 -2.07 -35.13
CA LEU A 765 -9.73 -1.70 -33.73
C LEU A 765 -9.12 -0.34 -33.37
N VAL A 766 -8.25 0.21 -34.21
CA VAL A 766 -7.51 1.45 -33.91
C VAL A 766 -8.41 2.66 -34.16
N LYS A 767 -8.61 3.47 -33.11
CA LYS A 767 -9.34 4.74 -33.18
C LYS A 767 -8.39 5.87 -32.84
N VAL A 768 -8.05 6.68 -33.84
CA VAL A 768 -7.21 7.88 -33.63
C VAL A 768 -8.11 9.03 -33.19
N ILE A 769 -7.89 9.52 -31.97
CA ILE A 769 -8.72 10.56 -31.36
C ILE A 769 -8.30 11.95 -31.89
N GLY A 770 -9.28 12.77 -32.30
CA GLY A 770 -9.01 14.11 -32.85
C GLY A 770 -8.43 14.12 -34.27
N GLY A 771 -8.30 12.96 -34.92
CA GLY A 771 -8.07 12.86 -36.35
C GLY A 771 -9.38 13.13 -37.12
N ASN A 772 -9.34 14.02 -38.14
CA ASN A 772 -10.47 14.28 -39.06
C ASN A 772 -10.87 13.00 -39.82
#